data_5a1463ffc460b56d353db18033283fca
#
_entry.id   5a1463ffc460b56d353db18033283fca
#
_cell.length_a   1.000
_cell.length_b   1.000
_cell.length_c   1.000
_cell.angle_alpha   90.00
_cell.angle_beta   90.00
_cell.angle_gamma   90.00
#
_symmetry.space_group_name_H-M   'P 1'
#
loop_
_entity.id
_entity.type
_entity.pdbx_description
1 polymer ?
#
loop_
_entity_poly.entity_id
_entity_poly.type
_entity_poly.pdbx_seq_one_letter_code
_entity_poly.pdbx_strand_id
1 'polypeptide(L)'
;MTRQLLEKALNYHRSGQWQEAEKLYRQVINQDPNQSDAWHLFGLLAHQLGDHKTAIELIKQAISLSPNQADFHNSLGEAYRQDGQLQSAIDSYCCCLALKPDYAEVWTNLGLAYQANNDRSGAIVAYETAVKLKSNLWVALNNLGVLYRQNEEYEKAINVLNQATKISPKNSIAYDNLGLVYQSKEEYDRAIFYHKEAIKLNPKDHQAYNNLGNAYQGLNEVDKAIECYLQTIKINPNFCEVYLNFGNALCNRGRFREAIPYFKKGLECRPQWIETITALGNAYRDLGLGNEAIKYYQQALTINPNHAPALWNYHLMLPVIYRNLDEVIEWRNRFTNGLLTISKWVESADAKVALQGLSSISTFYLQYQGQNDRDLQQQFGQLSTKIMSVNYPQWSYNKSQQNVRNRKLKVGFTSTFFKEHTIAKLFQGWIEYLDPNYFDVYVYFTGKKSDRFTTQIASYCQHFYHIFTSIEAVVQQILRDNLDILIFTDVGMSPTVDRIAALRLSPVQCLAWGHPITSGLSTIDFFLSSELMEPPEGADHYTEKLVLLPGIGITYKTPILPDAPKQRSEFNLAIDDVVYLSCQSLYKYLPQFDFVFPAIAQKVKRSKFVFIESLHSEEITEMFKARLADAFHAYYLNCEDHCLFVQRLTPNDYLSLNLASDIYLDTIEWSGGNTTLEAIACNLPIVTTPGQFMRGRHSFAMLKQMEITETIGDNLTNYIDIAVRLGNDQQWRQEVRDKIKQRHHLIFNDKKPTEFLGNFLMGVMNSSVS
;
A
#
# COMPACT_ATOMS: atom_id res chain seq x y z
N MET A 1 -59.82 -42.13 18.92
CA MET A 1 -60.20 -40.73 19.22
C MET A 1 -58.98 -39.80 19.28
N THR A 2 -57.94 -40.12 20.05
CA THR A 2 -56.68 -39.35 20.13
C THR A 2 -55.94 -39.21 18.80
N ARG A 3 -55.85 -40.25 17.97
CA ARG A 3 -55.24 -40.21 16.65
C ARG A 3 -55.93 -39.27 15.68
N GLN A 4 -57.27 -39.23 15.67
CA GLN A 4 -58.05 -38.30 14.82
C GLN A 4 -57.90 -36.83 15.28
N LEU A 5 -57.76 -36.59 16.59
CA LEU A 5 -57.47 -35.29 17.13
C LEU A 5 -56.06 -34.82 16.77
N LEU A 6 -55.09 -35.72 16.80
CA LEU A 6 -53.71 -35.40 16.41
C LEU A 6 -53.58 -35.06 14.91
N GLU A 7 -54.28 -35.84 14.04
CA GLU A 7 -54.34 -35.55 12.60
C GLU A 7 -55.01 -34.16 12.34
N LYS A 8 -56.06 -33.83 13.08
CA LYS A 8 -56.73 -32.54 12.99
C LYS A 8 -55.80 -31.40 13.48
N ALA A 9 -55.11 -31.59 14.58
CA ALA A 9 -54.12 -30.64 15.09
C ALA A 9 -53.00 -30.38 14.05
N LEU A 10 -52.46 -31.43 13.43
CA LEU A 10 -51.44 -31.33 12.39
C LEU A 10 -51.97 -30.58 11.15
N ASN A 11 -53.23 -30.76 10.76
CA ASN A 11 -53.86 -30.02 9.67
C ASN A 11 -53.95 -28.53 9.98
N TYR A 12 -54.36 -28.16 11.20
CA TYR A 12 -54.39 -26.76 11.65
C TYR A 12 -52.96 -26.18 11.69
N HIS A 13 -51.98 -26.93 12.17
CA HIS A 13 -50.59 -26.53 12.20
C HIS A 13 -50.08 -26.24 10.77
N ARG A 14 -50.30 -27.13 9.81
CA ARG A 14 -49.93 -26.97 8.41
C ARG A 14 -50.64 -25.81 7.70
N SER A 15 -51.88 -25.48 8.14
CA SER A 15 -52.63 -24.35 7.58
C SER A 15 -52.40 -23.01 8.26
N GLY A 16 -51.42 -22.96 9.20
CA GLY A 16 -51.07 -21.70 9.92
C GLY A 16 -52.04 -21.29 11.00
N GLN A 17 -53.00 -22.16 11.38
CA GLN A 17 -53.98 -21.94 12.44
C GLN A 17 -53.38 -22.40 13.79
N TRP A 18 -52.35 -21.72 14.23
CA TRP A 18 -51.49 -22.17 15.31
C TRP A 18 -52.19 -22.27 16.67
N GLN A 19 -53.08 -21.36 16.99
CA GLN A 19 -53.85 -21.39 18.24
C GLN A 19 -54.78 -22.62 18.34
N GLU A 20 -55.43 -22.98 17.24
CA GLU A 20 -56.27 -24.17 17.20
C GLU A 20 -55.41 -25.45 17.22
N ALA A 21 -54.26 -25.44 16.58
CA ALA A 21 -53.31 -26.55 16.64
C ALA A 21 -52.81 -26.77 18.08
N GLU A 22 -52.35 -25.71 18.76
CA GLU A 22 -51.93 -25.77 20.15
C GLU A 22 -52.97 -26.33 21.08
N LYS A 23 -54.21 -25.81 20.98
CA LYS A 23 -55.33 -26.29 21.79
C LYS A 23 -55.57 -27.79 21.63
N LEU A 24 -55.51 -28.29 20.40
CA LEU A 24 -55.68 -29.70 20.13
C LEU A 24 -54.49 -30.55 20.56
N TYR A 25 -53.26 -30.08 20.38
CA TYR A 25 -52.06 -30.78 20.90
C TYR A 25 -52.13 -30.92 22.43
N ARG A 26 -52.48 -29.87 23.14
CA ARG A 26 -52.71 -29.92 24.62
C ARG A 26 -53.86 -30.89 24.98
N GLN A 27 -54.91 -30.95 24.22
CA GLN A 27 -56.04 -31.87 24.44
C GLN A 27 -55.59 -33.33 24.22
N VAL A 28 -54.81 -33.61 23.17
CA VAL A 28 -54.25 -34.97 22.91
C VAL A 28 -53.34 -35.38 24.05
N ILE A 29 -52.42 -34.51 24.47
CA ILE A 29 -51.47 -34.80 25.57
C ILE A 29 -52.19 -35.03 26.89
N ASN A 30 -53.27 -34.28 27.19
CA ASN A 30 -54.07 -34.46 28.39
C ASN A 30 -54.87 -35.79 28.36
N GLN A 31 -55.28 -36.27 27.19
CA GLN A 31 -56.00 -37.54 27.02
C GLN A 31 -55.05 -38.77 26.99
N ASP A 32 -53.88 -38.60 26.44
CA ASP A 32 -52.85 -39.61 26.33
C ASP A 32 -51.47 -38.98 26.50
N PRO A 33 -50.99 -38.86 27.74
CA PRO A 33 -49.64 -38.28 28.03
C PRO A 33 -48.49 -39.09 27.44
N ASN A 34 -48.68 -40.34 27.02
CA ASN A 34 -47.68 -41.21 26.44
C ASN A 34 -47.57 -41.06 24.91
N GLN A 35 -48.37 -40.24 24.29
CA GLN A 35 -48.34 -39.99 22.85
C GLN A 35 -47.13 -39.11 22.48
N SER A 36 -45.99 -39.70 22.22
CA SER A 36 -44.74 -38.99 21.94
C SER A 36 -44.81 -38.06 20.74
N ASP A 37 -45.55 -38.45 19.66
CA ASP A 37 -45.75 -37.64 18.49
C ASP A 37 -46.46 -36.31 18.80
N ALA A 38 -47.43 -36.33 19.76
CA ALA A 38 -48.14 -35.12 20.14
C ALA A 38 -47.21 -34.10 20.84
N TRP A 39 -46.38 -34.60 21.74
CA TRP A 39 -45.32 -33.77 22.39
C TRP A 39 -44.34 -33.22 21.38
N HIS A 40 -43.85 -34.03 20.44
CA HIS A 40 -42.93 -33.61 19.39
C HIS A 40 -43.55 -32.53 18.47
N LEU A 41 -44.75 -32.80 17.94
CA LEU A 41 -45.44 -31.84 17.05
C LEU A 41 -45.80 -30.54 17.75
N PHE A 42 -46.13 -30.58 19.03
CA PHE A 42 -46.32 -29.37 19.84
C PHE A 42 -45.03 -28.62 20.05
N GLY A 43 -43.94 -29.31 20.28
CA GLY A 43 -42.57 -28.75 20.33
C GLY A 43 -42.17 -28.07 19.02
N LEU A 44 -42.47 -28.68 17.88
CA LEU A 44 -42.25 -28.06 16.55
C LEU A 44 -43.08 -26.79 16.36
N LEU A 45 -44.32 -26.76 16.83
CA LEU A 45 -45.17 -25.57 16.80
C LEU A 45 -44.55 -24.44 17.66
N ALA A 46 -44.13 -24.76 18.89
CA ALA A 46 -43.46 -23.81 19.76
C ALA A 46 -42.16 -23.25 19.12
N HIS A 47 -41.37 -24.13 18.48
CA HIS A 47 -40.19 -23.72 17.74
C HIS A 47 -40.50 -22.76 16.59
N GLN A 48 -41.52 -23.04 15.77
CA GLN A 48 -41.97 -22.16 14.67
C GLN A 48 -42.46 -20.81 15.15
N LEU A 49 -43.01 -20.75 16.37
CA LEU A 49 -43.47 -19.52 17.02
C LEU A 49 -42.31 -18.72 17.68
N GLY A 50 -41.11 -19.24 17.63
CA GLY A 50 -39.89 -18.63 18.22
C GLY A 50 -39.70 -18.90 19.72
N ASP A 51 -40.59 -19.71 20.34
CA ASP A 51 -40.40 -20.12 21.73
C ASP A 51 -39.55 -21.41 21.80
N HIS A 52 -38.25 -21.21 21.61
CA HIS A 52 -37.31 -22.31 21.56
C HIS A 52 -37.15 -23.03 22.91
N LYS A 53 -37.32 -22.33 24.03
CA LYS A 53 -37.23 -22.94 25.37
C LYS A 53 -38.37 -23.92 25.62
N THR A 54 -39.61 -23.51 25.36
CA THR A 54 -40.77 -24.42 25.45
C THR A 54 -40.64 -25.58 24.45
N ALA A 55 -40.13 -25.31 23.23
CA ALA A 55 -39.89 -26.35 22.24
C ALA A 55 -38.90 -27.41 22.77
N ILE A 56 -37.79 -27.02 23.40
CA ILE A 56 -36.80 -27.91 23.98
C ILE A 56 -37.43 -28.82 25.04
N GLU A 57 -38.27 -28.25 25.93
CA GLU A 57 -38.92 -29.02 27.00
C GLU A 57 -39.91 -30.04 26.43
N LEU A 58 -40.74 -29.65 25.49
CA LEU A 58 -41.74 -30.52 24.85
C LEU A 58 -41.07 -31.65 24.05
N ILE A 59 -40.01 -31.36 23.28
CA ILE A 59 -39.32 -32.37 22.49
C ILE A 59 -38.54 -33.34 23.41
N LYS A 60 -37.96 -32.86 24.49
CA LYS A 60 -37.32 -33.73 25.52
C LYS A 60 -38.35 -34.71 26.11
N GLN A 61 -39.57 -34.25 26.37
CA GLN A 61 -40.65 -35.11 26.83
C GLN A 61 -41.00 -36.16 25.76
N ALA A 62 -41.05 -35.79 24.49
CA ALA A 62 -41.25 -36.73 23.39
C ALA A 62 -40.13 -37.81 23.33
N ILE A 63 -38.89 -37.40 23.48
CA ILE A 63 -37.70 -38.27 23.49
C ILE A 63 -37.72 -39.21 24.70
N SER A 64 -38.13 -38.71 25.88
CA SER A 64 -38.25 -39.59 27.08
C SER A 64 -39.26 -40.72 26.89
N LEU A 65 -40.29 -40.49 26.10
CA LEU A 65 -41.31 -41.48 25.74
C LEU A 65 -40.92 -42.41 24.59
N SER A 66 -40.11 -41.89 23.67
CA SER A 66 -39.69 -42.63 22.46
C SER A 66 -38.26 -42.25 22.07
N PRO A 67 -37.24 -42.76 22.79
CA PRO A 67 -35.85 -42.33 22.65
C PRO A 67 -35.17 -42.70 21.32
N ASN A 68 -35.69 -43.67 20.57
CA ASN A 68 -35.13 -44.17 19.33
C ASN A 68 -35.70 -43.47 18.07
N GLN A 69 -36.34 -42.35 18.21
CA GLN A 69 -36.88 -41.57 17.10
C GLN A 69 -35.86 -40.52 16.64
N ALA A 70 -35.14 -40.81 15.56
CA ALA A 70 -34.10 -39.91 15.04
C ALA A 70 -34.62 -38.48 14.76
N ASP A 71 -35.83 -38.33 14.23
CA ASP A 71 -36.45 -37.03 13.91
C ASP A 71 -36.64 -36.18 15.16
N PHE A 72 -36.90 -36.76 16.33
CA PHE A 72 -37.06 -36.02 17.58
C PHE A 72 -35.72 -35.40 18.02
N HIS A 73 -34.64 -36.15 17.92
CA HIS A 73 -33.31 -35.68 18.20
C HIS A 73 -32.83 -34.60 17.23
N ASN A 74 -33.15 -34.72 15.93
CA ASN A 74 -32.91 -33.65 14.95
C ASN A 74 -33.66 -32.38 15.32
N SER A 75 -34.95 -32.46 15.65
CA SER A 75 -35.76 -31.30 16.04
C SER A 75 -35.27 -30.66 17.33
N LEU A 76 -34.83 -31.47 18.30
CA LEU A 76 -34.18 -30.97 19.53
C LEU A 76 -32.90 -30.22 19.22
N GLY A 77 -32.07 -30.77 18.34
CA GLY A 77 -30.82 -30.10 17.88
C GLY A 77 -31.11 -28.75 17.24
N GLU A 78 -32.11 -28.65 16.38
CA GLU A 78 -32.51 -27.39 15.76
C GLU A 78 -33.04 -26.38 16.79
N ALA A 79 -33.87 -26.81 17.74
CA ALA A 79 -34.36 -25.94 18.81
C ALA A 79 -33.22 -25.42 19.71
N TYR A 80 -32.24 -26.27 20.07
CA TYR A 80 -31.04 -25.84 20.80
C TYR A 80 -30.19 -24.89 20.00
N ARG A 81 -30.01 -25.12 18.72
CA ARG A 81 -29.19 -24.26 17.83
C ARG A 81 -29.77 -22.85 17.76
N GLN A 82 -31.09 -22.73 17.63
CA GLN A 82 -31.79 -21.44 17.60
C GLN A 82 -31.82 -20.74 18.98
N ASP A 83 -31.79 -21.51 20.07
CA ASP A 83 -31.70 -20.97 21.44
C ASP A 83 -30.23 -20.60 21.81
N GLY A 84 -29.25 -20.83 20.91
CA GLY A 84 -27.83 -20.53 21.12
C GLY A 84 -27.08 -21.58 21.96
N GLN A 85 -27.72 -22.71 22.36
CA GLN A 85 -27.09 -23.80 23.10
C GLN A 85 -26.36 -24.75 22.16
N LEU A 86 -25.26 -24.28 21.56
CA LEU A 86 -24.59 -24.94 20.43
C LEU A 86 -24.06 -26.34 20.75
N GLN A 87 -23.48 -26.56 21.95
CA GLN A 87 -22.99 -27.89 22.33
C GLN A 87 -24.14 -28.89 22.47
N SER A 88 -25.27 -28.50 23.10
CA SER A 88 -26.46 -29.34 23.23
C SER A 88 -27.10 -29.65 21.85
N ALA A 89 -27.01 -28.72 20.90
CA ALA A 89 -27.42 -28.94 19.52
C ALA A 89 -26.57 -30.02 18.85
N ILE A 90 -25.24 -29.92 18.97
CA ILE A 90 -24.28 -30.90 18.45
C ILE A 90 -24.57 -32.27 19.02
N ASP A 91 -24.71 -32.41 20.34
CA ASP A 91 -25.00 -33.67 21.01
C ASP A 91 -26.32 -34.27 20.51
N SER A 92 -27.36 -33.45 20.33
CA SER A 92 -28.67 -33.92 19.83
C SER A 92 -28.57 -34.39 18.38
N TYR A 93 -27.87 -33.68 17.48
CA TYR A 93 -27.63 -34.17 16.12
C TYR A 93 -26.78 -35.43 16.07
N CYS A 94 -25.79 -35.58 16.95
CA CYS A 94 -25.01 -36.80 17.07
C CYS A 94 -25.90 -37.98 17.51
N CYS A 95 -26.83 -37.78 18.46
CA CYS A 95 -27.80 -38.81 18.84
C CYS A 95 -28.71 -39.19 17.66
N CYS A 96 -29.20 -38.19 16.88
CA CYS A 96 -29.98 -38.47 15.68
C CYS A 96 -29.18 -39.31 14.69
N LEU A 97 -27.92 -38.98 14.42
CA LEU A 97 -27.05 -39.65 13.45
C LEU A 97 -26.57 -41.03 13.95
N ALA A 98 -26.51 -41.24 15.26
CA ALA A 98 -26.29 -42.58 15.83
C ALA A 98 -27.44 -43.53 15.54
N LEU A 99 -28.70 -43.01 15.49
CA LEU A 99 -29.87 -43.78 15.13
C LEU A 99 -30.05 -43.92 13.61
N LYS A 100 -29.67 -42.89 12.85
CA LYS A 100 -29.82 -42.84 11.39
C LYS A 100 -28.60 -42.20 10.75
N PRO A 101 -27.49 -42.97 10.52
CA PRO A 101 -26.22 -42.45 10.01
C PRO A 101 -26.26 -41.85 8.58
N ASP A 102 -27.25 -42.25 7.77
CA ASP A 102 -27.44 -41.82 6.38
C ASP A 102 -28.31 -40.58 6.21
N TYR A 103 -28.59 -39.83 7.31
CA TYR A 103 -29.46 -38.68 7.29
C TYR A 103 -28.65 -37.40 6.86
N ALA A 104 -28.47 -37.25 5.56
CA ALA A 104 -27.61 -36.19 4.97
C ALA A 104 -27.98 -34.77 5.37
N GLU A 105 -29.28 -34.45 5.53
CA GLU A 105 -29.73 -33.13 6.00
C GLU A 105 -29.29 -32.86 7.43
N VAL A 106 -29.29 -33.87 8.30
CA VAL A 106 -28.83 -33.74 9.70
C VAL A 106 -27.33 -33.55 9.77
N TRP A 107 -26.55 -34.22 8.92
CA TRP A 107 -25.13 -33.93 8.76
C TRP A 107 -24.89 -32.46 8.35
N THR A 108 -25.73 -31.89 7.49
CA THR A 108 -25.66 -30.44 7.15
C THR A 108 -25.96 -29.59 8.37
N ASN A 109 -27.00 -29.90 9.15
CA ASN A 109 -27.36 -29.17 10.37
C ASN A 109 -26.24 -29.27 11.44
N LEU A 110 -25.62 -30.42 11.59
CA LEU A 110 -24.47 -30.63 12.45
C LEU A 110 -23.28 -29.75 12.02
N GLY A 111 -23.02 -29.68 10.70
CA GLY A 111 -21.99 -28.81 10.14
C GLY A 111 -22.25 -27.33 10.47
N LEU A 112 -23.50 -26.86 10.37
CA LEU A 112 -23.90 -25.51 10.78
C LEU A 112 -23.69 -25.28 12.28
N ALA A 113 -23.99 -26.26 13.13
CA ALA A 113 -23.78 -26.18 14.57
C ALA A 113 -22.29 -26.13 14.94
N TYR A 114 -21.45 -26.97 14.32
CA TYR A 114 -20.00 -26.93 14.49
C TYR A 114 -19.41 -25.59 14.04
N GLN A 115 -19.86 -25.06 12.89
CA GLN A 115 -19.40 -23.76 12.38
C GLN A 115 -19.78 -22.63 13.33
N ALA A 116 -20.99 -22.62 13.86
CA ALA A 116 -21.43 -21.65 14.87
C ALA A 116 -20.63 -21.76 16.18
N ASN A 117 -20.22 -22.98 16.54
CA ASN A 117 -19.38 -23.29 17.72
C ASN A 117 -17.88 -23.09 17.46
N ASN A 118 -17.48 -22.51 16.33
CA ASN A 118 -16.10 -22.28 15.88
C ASN A 118 -15.25 -23.56 15.71
N ASP A 119 -15.86 -24.74 15.62
CA ASP A 119 -15.19 -25.98 15.27
C ASP A 119 -15.21 -26.18 13.75
N ARG A 120 -14.19 -25.62 13.09
CA ARG A 120 -14.03 -25.72 11.63
C ARG A 120 -13.80 -27.17 11.16
N SER A 121 -13.03 -27.94 11.92
CA SER A 121 -12.69 -29.32 11.57
C SER A 121 -13.92 -30.20 11.59
N GLY A 122 -14.72 -30.11 12.64
CA GLY A 122 -15.97 -30.82 12.76
C GLY A 122 -16.98 -30.41 11.67
N ALA A 123 -17.07 -29.11 11.35
CA ALA A 123 -17.93 -28.61 10.31
C ALA A 123 -17.57 -29.16 8.91
N ILE A 124 -16.27 -29.20 8.56
CA ILE A 124 -15.81 -29.76 7.27
C ILE A 124 -16.21 -31.23 7.17
N VAL A 125 -15.89 -32.04 8.18
CA VAL A 125 -16.21 -33.50 8.19
C VAL A 125 -17.71 -33.73 8.05
N ALA A 126 -18.52 -32.92 8.74
CA ALA A 126 -19.98 -33.04 8.68
C ALA A 126 -20.52 -32.68 7.28
N TYR A 127 -20.06 -31.59 6.67
CA TYR A 127 -20.47 -31.21 5.32
C TYR A 127 -19.95 -32.17 4.25
N GLU A 128 -18.71 -32.65 4.34
CA GLU A 128 -18.18 -33.71 3.43
C GLU A 128 -19.05 -34.95 3.49
N THR A 129 -19.42 -35.38 4.69
CA THR A 129 -20.29 -36.57 4.89
C THR A 129 -21.68 -36.31 4.30
N ALA A 130 -22.26 -35.14 4.54
CA ALA A 130 -23.55 -34.74 3.96
C ALA A 130 -23.54 -34.82 2.42
N VAL A 131 -22.50 -34.22 1.79
CA VAL A 131 -22.33 -34.22 0.33
C VAL A 131 -22.05 -35.62 -0.22
N LYS A 132 -21.33 -36.46 0.50
CA LYS A 132 -21.08 -37.87 0.13
C LYS A 132 -22.37 -38.71 0.14
N LEU A 133 -23.23 -38.50 1.13
CA LEU A 133 -24.54 -39.17 1.23
C LEU A 133 -25.54 -38.65 0.20
N LYS A 134 -25.55 -37.32 -0.03
CA LYS A 134 -26.47 -36.66 -0.93
C LYS A 134 -25.78 -35.50 -1.65
N SER A 135 -25.34 -35.73 -2.86
CA SER A 135 -24.48 -34.81 -3.65
C SER A 135 -25.20 -33.51 -4.12
N ASN A 136 -26.51 -33.41 -3.96
CA ASN A 136 -27.29 -32.24 -4.39
C ASN A 136 -27.68 -31.30 -3.26
N LEU A 137 -27.01 -31.35 -2.11
CA LEU A 137 -27.19 -30.44 -0.98
C LEU A 137 -26.41 -29.14 -1.20
N TRP A 138 -27.00 -28.19 -1.91
CA TRP A 138 -26.33 -26.95 -2.25
C TRP A 138 -25.84 -26.13 -1.02
N VAL A 139 -26.58 -26.19 0.11
CA VAL A 139 -26.20 -25.51 1.36
C VAL A 139 -24.91 -26.09 1.93
N ALA A 140 -24.81 -27.44 1.97
CA ALA A 140 -23.60 -28.10 2.45
C ALA A 140 -22.40 -27.81 1.53
N LEU A 141 -22.59 -27.88 0.21
CA LEU A 141 -21.55 -27.56 -0.78
C LEU A 141 -21.08 -26.12 -0.67
N ASN A 142 -22.00 -25.16 -0.52
CA ASN A 142 -21.69 -23.75 -0.40
C ASN A 142 -20.87 -23.46 0.87
N ASN A 143 -21.31 -23.97 2.01
CA ASN A 143 -20.62 -23.75 3.29
C ASN A 143 -19.27 -24.48 3.33
N LEU A 144 -19.17 -25.66 2.76
CA LEU A 144 -17.92 -26.38 2.58
C LEU A 144 -16.93 -25.58 1.73
N GLY A 145 -17.40 -24.94 0.65
CA GLY A 145 -16.60 -24.05 -0.19
C GLY A 145 -16.05 -22.84 0.58
N VAL A 146 -16.85 -22.23 1.45
CA VAL A 146 -16.40 -21.14 2.32
C VAL A 146 -15.32 -21.61 3.30
N LEU A 147 -15.49 -22.79 3.92
CA LEU A 147 -14.51 -23.34 4.85
C LEU A 147 -13.20 -23.74 4.16
N TYR A 148 -13.26 -24.37 2.98
CA TYR A 148 -12.06 -24.67 2.19
C TYR A 148 -11.32 -23.40 1.78
N ARG A 149 -12.02 -22.31 1.41
CA ARG A 149 -11.39 -21.01 1.16
C ARG A 149 -10.66 -20.48 2.39
N GLN A 150 -11.29 -20.58 3.57
CA GLN A 150 -10.68 -20.15 4.83
C GLN A 150 -9.46 -20.98 5.24
N ASN A 151 -9.37 -22.23 4.78
CA ASN A 151 -8.23 -23.14 4.96
C ASN A 151 -7.21 -23.04 3.81
N GLU A 152 -7.39 -22.09 2.87
CA GLU A 152 -6.53 -21.90 1.69
C GLU A 152 -6.55 -23.11 0.71
N GLU A 153 -7.52 -24.01 0.84
CA GLU A 153 -7.73 -25.15 -0.04
C GLU A 153 -8.56 -24.76 -1.27
N TYR A 154 -8.03 -23.79 -2.04
CA TYR A 154 -8.79 -23.08 -3.08
C TYR A 154 -9.35 -24.01 -4.18
N GLU A 155 -8.61 -25.01 -4.62
CA GLU A 155 -9.07 -25.94 -5.67
C GLU A 155 -10.25 -26.79 -5.20
N LYS A 156 -10.25 -27.22 -3.94
CA LYS A 156 -11.41 -27.92 -3.35
C LYS A 156 -12.61 -26.97 -3.24
N ALA A 157 -12.37 -25.72 -2.79
CA ALA A 157 -13.43 -24.71 -2.71
C ALA A 157 -14.08 -24.47 -4.08
N ILE A 158 -13.29 -24.27 -5.13
CA ILE A 158 -13.77 -24.08 -6.50
C ILE A 158 -14.62 -25.27 -6.96
N ASN A 159 -14.16 -26.49 -6.69
CA ASN A 159 -14.87 -27.70 -7.11
C ASN A 159 -16.27 -27.79 -6.48
N VAL A 160 -16.37 -27.65 -5.15
CA VAL A 160 -17.67 -27.78 -4.46
C VAL A 160 -18.60 -26.60 -4.77
N LEU A 161 -18.09 -25.37 -4.92
CA LEU A 161 -18.90 -24.22 -5.28
C LEU A 161 -19.42 -24.31 -6.72
N ASN A 162 -18.62 -24.83 -7.67
CA ASN A 162 -19.09 -25.14 -9.02
C ASN A 162 -20.19 -26.21 -9.04
N GLN A 163 -20.14 -27.18 -8.14
CA GLN A 163 -21.24 -28.12 -7.97
C GLN A 163 -22.49 -27.41 -7.42
N ALA A 164 -22.33 -26.53 -6.42
CA ALA A 164 -23.43 -25.76 -5.86
C ALA A 164 -24.12 -24.89 -6.92
N THR A 165 -23.37 -24.21 -7.80
CA THR A 165 -23.92 -23.39 -8.88
C THR A 165 -24.66 -24.24 -9.94
N LYS A 166 -24.21 -25.45 -10.22
CA LYS A 166 -24.92 -26.38 -11.15
C LYS A 166 -26.24 -26.86 -10.55
N ILE A 167 -26.29 -27.12 -9.25
CA ILE A 167 -27.50 -27.57 -8.56
C ILE A 167 -28.51 -26.44 -8.40
N SER A 168 -28.03 -25.24 -8.10
CA SER A 168 -28.87 -24.07 -7.89
C SER A 168 -28.40 -22.87 -8.74
N PRO A 169 -28.62 -22.88 -10.08
CA PRO A 169 -28.07 -21.89 -11.01
C PRO A 169 -28.59 -20.46 -10.81
N LYS A 170 -29.71 -20.29 -10.08
CA LYS A 170 -30.31 -18.99 -9.78
C LYS A 170 -29.90 -18.43 -8.41
N ASN A 171 -29.09 -19.16 -7.67
CA ASN A 171 -28.65 -18.72 -6.34
C ASN A 171 -27.38 -17.87 -6.44
N SER A 172 -27.47 -16.57 -6.17
CA SER A 172 -26.36 -15.61 -6.24
C SER A 172 -25.22 -15.91 -5.24
N ILE A 173 -25.54 -16.53 -4.08
CA ILE A 173 -24.57 -16.74 -2.99
C ILE A 173 -23.38 -17.63 -3.42
N ALA A 174 -23.65 -18.71 -4.16
CA ALA A 174 -22.58 -19.60 -4.59
C ALA A 174 -21.66 -18.94 -5.63
N TYR A 175 -22.22 -18.07 -6.49
CA TYR A 175 -21.41 -17.27 -7.43
C TYR A 175 -20.56 -16.24 -6.71
N ASP A 176 -21.13 -15.54 -5.72
CA ASP A 176 -20.36 -14.56 -4.92
C ASP A 176 -19.23 -15.25 -4.15
N ASN A 177 -19.48 -16.43 -3.56
CA ASN A 177 -18.45 -17.21 -2.90
C ASN A 177 -17.36 -17.72 -3.87
N LEU A 178 -17.67 -18.08 -5.12
CA LEU A 178 -16.67 -18.34 -6.15
C LEU A 178 -15.83 -17.09 -6.43
N GLY A 179 -16.45 -15.93 -6.54
CA GLY A 179 -15.75 -14.65 -6.65
C GLY A 179 -14.76 -14.43 -5.51
N LEU A 180 -15.19 -14.67 -4.27
CA LEU A 180 -14.32 -14.56 -3.08
C LEU A 180 -13.16 -15.56 -3.10
N VAL A 181 -13.36 -16.80 -3.60
CA VAL A 181 -12.26 -17.77 -3.75
C VAL A 181 -11.23 -17.29 -4.76
N TYR A 182 -11.65 -16.82 -5.95
CA TYR A 182 -10.75 -16.28 -6.96
C TYR A 182 -10.06 -15.00 -6.50
N GLN A 183 -10.74 -14.17 -5.71
CA GLN A 183 -10.13 -13.00 -5.08
C GLN A 183 -9.03 -13.40 -4.08
N SER A 184 -9.25 -14.45 -3.27
CA SER A 184 -8.23 -15.00 -2.36
C SER A 184 -7.03 -15.61 -3.09
N LYS A 185 -7.23 -16.08 -4.35
CA LYS A 185 -6.14 -16.52 -5.25
C LYS A 185 -5.49 -15.38 -6.03
N GLU A 186 -5.92 -14.13 -5.82
CA GLU A 186 -5.50 -12.94 -6.58
C GLU A 186 -5.84 -13.03 -8.09
N GLU A 187 -6.73 -13.94 -8.49
CA GLU A 187 -7.26 -14.06 -9.85
C GLU A 187 -8.46 -13.09 -10.05
N TYR A 188 -8.17 -11.78 -9.98
CA TYR A 188 -9.20 -10.74 -9.88
C TYR A 188 -10.15 -10.67 -11.08
N ASP A 189 -9.69 -10.96 -12.31
CA ASP A 189 -10.57 -10.99 -13.49
C ASP A 189 -11.68 -12.02 -13.35
N ARG A 190 -11.33 -13.20 -12.82
CA ARG A 190 -12.32 -14.25 -12.54
C ARG A 190 -13.22 -13.87 -11.38
N ALA A 191 -12.68 -13.26 -10.33
CA ALA A 191 -13.46 -12.76 -9.21
C ALA A 191 -14.52 -11.76 -9.69
N ILE A 192 -14.14 -10.79 -10.51
CA ILE A 192 -15.04 -9.80 -11.12
C ILE A 192 -16.14 -10.48 -11.94
N PHE A 193 -15.80 -11.49 -12.74
CA PHE A 193 -16.78 -12.24 -13.50
C PHE A 193 -17.84 -12.86 -12.60
N TYR A 194 -17.44 -13.57 -11.56
CA TYR A 194 -18.37 -14.27 -10.66
C TYR A 194 -19.18 -13.32 -9.79
N HIS A 195 -18.61 -12.22 -9.28
CA HIS A 195 -19.36 -11.20 -8.56
C HIS A 195 -20.42 -10.52 -9.46
N LYS A 196 -20.11 -10.27 -10.73
CA LYS A 196 -21.08 -9.74 -11.70
C LYS A 196 -22.22 -10.72 -11.97
N GLU A 197 -21.95 -12.02 -12.08
CA GLU A 197 -23.00 -13.03 -12.20
C GLU A 197 -23.88 -13.09 -10.94
N ALA A 198 -23.30 -12.96 -9.75
CA ALA A 198 -24.07 -12.86 -8.50
C ALA A 198 -24.99 -11.63 -8.49
N ILE A 199 -24.48 -10.46 -8.88
CA ILE A 199 -25.26 -9.21 -8.98
C ILE A 199 -26.37 -9.31 -10.02
N LYS A 200 -26.13 -9.96 -11.15
CA LYS A 200 -27.13 -10.19 -12.20
C LYS A 200 -28.30 -11.03 -11.68
N LEU A 201 -28.03 -12.01 -10.83
CA LEU A 201 -29.04 -12.85 -10.19
C LEU A 201 -29.75 -12.13 -9.05
N ASN A 202 -29.05 -11.32 -8.28
CA ASN A 202 -29.62 -10.51 -7.20
C ASN A 202 -29.08 -9.05 -7.25
N PRO A 203 -29.73 -8.15 -8.00
CA PRO A 203 -29.31 -6.76 -8.13
C PRO A 203 -29.40 -5.92 -6.84
N LYS A 204 -29.97 -6.46 -5.76
CA LYS A 204 -30.04 -5.80 -4.45
C LYS A 204 -29.03 -6.37 -3.43
N ASP A 205 -28.11 -7.20 -3.89
CA ASP A 205 -27.08 -7.77 -3.03
C ASP A 205 -25.95 -6.77 -2.79
N HIS A 206 -26.03 -6.03 -1.69
CA HIS A 206 -25.01 -5.05 -1.31
C HIS A 206 -23.64 -5.67 -1.02
N GLN A 207 -23.60 -6.95 -0.55
CA GLN A 207 -22.33 -7.65 -0.31
C GLN A 207 -21.60 -7.97 -1.61
N ALA A 208 -22.34 -8.45 -2.62
CA ALA A 208 -21.77 -8.73 -3.94
C ALA A 208 -21.20 -7.47 -4.62
N TYR A 209 -21.87 -6.31 -4.48
CA TYR A 209 -21.31 -5.03 -4.95
C TYR A 209 -20.05 -4.64 -4.18
N ASN A 210 -20.03 -4.77 -2.85
CA ASN A 210 -18.83 -4.49 -2.05
C ASN A 210 -17.67 -5.41 -2.46
N ASN A 211 -17.92 -6.71 -2.64
CA ASN A 211 -16.92 -7.69 -3.06
C ASN A 211 -16.39 -7.40 -4.47
N LEU A 212 -17.29 -7.02 -5.39
CA LEU A 212 -16.89 -6.55 -6.74
C LEU A 212 -15.97 -5.32 -6.65
N GLY A 213 -16.28 -4.37 -5.76
CA GLY A 213 -15.45 -3.20 -5.49
C GLY A 213 -14.06 -3.59 -4.99
N ASN A 214 -13.97 -4.55 -4.07
CA ASN A 214 -12.70 -5.07 -3.57
C ASN A 214 -11.89 -5.76 -4.68
N ALA A 215 -12.55 -6.52 -5.58
CA ALA A 215 -11.89 -7.17 -6.70
C ALA A 215 -11.34 -6.13 -7.71
N TYR A 216 -12.08 -5.05 -8.00
CA TYR A 216 -11.59 -3.93 -8.81
C TYR A 216 -10.40 -3.20 -8.14
N GLN A 217 -10.40 -3.05 -6.82
CA GLN A 217 -9.23 -2.51 -6.11
C GLN A 217 -7.99 -3.41 -6.29
N GLY A 218 -8.15 -4.73 -6.27
CA GLY A 218 -7.08 -5.68 -6.55
C GLY A 218 -6.42 -5.44 -7.91
N LEU A 219 -7.22 -5.17 -8.95
CA LEU A 219 -6.74 -4.77 -10.29
C LEU A 219 -6.29 -3.30 -10.38
N ASN A 220 -6.35 -2.54 -9.30
CA ASN A 220 -6.09 -1.09 -9.28
C ASN A 220 -7.05 -0.26 -10.18
N GLU A 221 -8.24 -0.80 -10.48
CA GLU A 221 -9.32 -0.11 -11.18
C GLU A 221 -10.19 0.67 -10.18
N VAL A 222 -9.55 1.62 -9.48
CA VAL A 222 -10.10 2.27 -8.28
C VAL A 222 -11.40 3.02 -8.57
N ASP A 223 -11.58 3.61 -9.76
CA ASP A 223 -12.80 4.35 -10.10
C ASP A 223 -14.01 3.41 -10.18
N LYS A 224 -13.82 2.21 -10.76
CA LYS A 224 -14.86 1.18 -10.79
C LYS A 224 -15.17 0.63 -9.38
N ALA A 225 -14.15 0.52 -8.53
CA ALA A 225 -14.36 0.15 -7.14
C ALA A 225 -15.22 1.18 -6.40
N ILE A 226 -14.95 2.48 -6.58
CA ILE A 226 -15.72 3.59 -6.01
C ILE A 226 -17.19 3.50 -6.45
N GLU A 227 -17.46 3.25 -7.73
CA GLU A 227 -18.82 3.07 -8.24
C GLU A 227 -19.56 1.91 -7.54
N CYS A 228 -18.88 0.79 -7.34
CA CYS A 228 -19.44 -0.37 -6.64
C CYS A 228 -19.75 -0.05 -5.16
N TYR A 229 -18.85 0.64 -4.45
CA TYR A 229 -19.10 1.03 -3.06
C TYR A 229 -20.24 2.03 -2.93
N LEU A 230 -20.38 2.98 -3.86
CA LEU A 230 -21.54 3.88 -3.90
C LEU A 230 -22.85 3.12 -4.08
N GLN A 231 -22.89 2.09 -4.95
CA GLN A 231 -24.05 1.22 -5.09
C GLN A 231 -24.33 0.43 -3.80
N THR A 232 -23.30 -0.08 -3.14
CA THR A 232 -23.44 -0.75 -1.83
C THR A 232 -24.11 0.16 -0.80
N ILE A 233 -23.62 1.39 -0.65
CA ILE A 233 -24.18 2.40 0.28
C ILE A 233 -25.63 2.73 -0.07
N LYS A 234 -25.94 2.84 -1.37
CA LYS A 234 -27.32 3.12 -1.84
C LYS A 234 -28.28 2.00 -1.50
N ILE A 235 -27.83 0.73 -1.57
CA ILE A 235 -28.67 -0.44 -1.28
C ILE A 235 -28.81 -0.63 0.24
N ASN A 236 -27.71 -0.56 0.97
CA ASN A 236 -27.67 -0.73 2.43
C ASN A 236 -26.74 0.29 3.09
N PRO A 237 -27.26 1.45 3.52
CA PRO A 237 -26.47 2.47 4.21
C PRO A 237 -25.91 2.03 5.57
N ASN A 238 -26.43 0.96 6.16
CA ASN A 238 -26.01 0.44 7.47
C ASN A 238 -24.92 -0.65 7.34
N PHE A 239 -24.45 -0.95 6.14
CA PHE A 239 -23.37 -1.89 5.93
C PHE A 239 -22.02 -1.20 6.23
N CYS A 240 -21.53 -1.34 7.46
CA CYS A 240 -20.39 -0.57 7.99
C CYS A 240 -19.10 -0.79 7.21
N GLU A 241 -18.85 -2.00 6.74
CA GLU A 241 -17.62 -2.41 6.04
C GLU A 241 -17.35 -1.59 4.77
N VAL A 242 -18.42 -1.18 4.07
CA VAL A 242 -18.27 -0.39 2.83
C VAL A 242 -17.61 0.96 3.08
N TYR A 243 -17.83 1.57 4.25
CA TYR A 243 -17.28 2.89 4.55
C TYR A 243 -15.75 2.85 4.71
N LEU A 244 -15.21 1.78 5.31
CA LEU A 244 -13.75 1.57 5.36
C LEU A 244 -13.19 1.32 3.95
N ASN A 245 -13.81 0.43 3.18
CA ASN A 245 -13.36 0.08 1.84
C ASN A 245 -13.40 1.28 0.89
N PHE A 246 -14.48 2.06 0.95
CA PHE A 246 -14.63 3.28 0.15
C PHE A 246 -13.63 4.36 0.55
N GLY A 247 -13.46 4.60 1.85
CA GLY A 247 -12.44 5.53 2.34
C GLY A 247 -11.03 5.14 1.87
N ASN A 248 -10.67 3.86 1.95
CA ASN A 248 -9.39 3.35 1.46
C ASN A 248 -9.25 3.53 -0.07
N ALA A 249 -10.32 3.31 -0.84
CA ALA A 249 -10.31 3.54 -2.29
C ALA A 249 -10.05 5.01 -2.63
N LEU A 250 -10.67 5.94 -1.90
CA LEU A 250 -10.40 7.38 -2.04
C LEU A 250 -8.96 7.73 -1.67
N CYS A 251 -8.41 7.17 -0.58
CA CYS A 251 -7.02 7.34 -0.20
C CYS A 251 -6.05 6.83 -1.28
N ASN A 252 -6.34 5.69 -1.92
CA ASN A 252 -5.56 5.16 -3.04
C ASN A 252 -5.54 6.07 -4.29
N ARG A 253 -6.49 7.02 -4.38
CA ARG A 253 -6.54 8.09 -5.39
C ARG A 253 -5.93 9.41 -4.91
N GLY A 254 -5.40 9.48 -3.69
CA GLY A 254 -4.93 10.72 -3.07
C GLY A 254 -6.05 11.66 -2.63
N ARG A 255 -7.32 11.19 -2.61
CA ARG A 255 -8.51 11.97 -2.21
C ARG A 255 -8.73 11.87 -0.69
N PHE A 256 -7.69 12.19 0.08
CA PHE A 256 -7.69 11.95 1.54
C PHE A 256 -8.77 12.74 2.27
N ARG A 257 -8.96 14.03 1.91
CA ARG A 257 -9.99 14.89 2.51
C ARG A 257 -11.38 14.29 2.34
N GLU A 258 -11.66 13.72 1.17
CA GLU A 258 -12.94 13.11 0.86
C GLU A 258 -13.15 11.76 1.56
N ALA A 259 -12.07 11.05 1.91
CA ALA A 259 -12.14 9.78 2.63
C ALA A 259 -12.58 9.94 4.10
N ILE A 260 -12.19 11.04 4.75
CA ILE A 260 -12.45 11.31 6.18
C ILE A 260 -13.92 11.17 6.58
N PRO A 261 -14.90 11.79 5.88
CA PRO A 261 -16.32 11.63 6.21
C PRO A 261 -16.80 10.18 6.19
N TYR A 262 -16.29 9.36 5.28
CA TYR A 262 -16.67 7.94 5.20
C TYR A 262 -16.06 7.13 6.33
N PHE A 263 -14.80 7.32 6.69
CA PHE A 263 -14.22 6.69 7.88
C PHE A 263 -15.00 7.08 9.15
N LYS A 264 -15.40 8.35 9.29
CA LYS A 264 -16.23 8.79 10.43
C LYS A 264 -17.59 8.09 10.44
N LYS A 265 -18.25 7.91 9.29
CA LYS A 265 -19.48 7.11 9.19
C LYS A 265 -19.27 5.65 9.58
N GLY A 266 -18.15 5.04 9.20
CA GLY A 266 -17.76 3.71 9.66
C GLY A 266 -17.65 3.62 11.19
N LEU A 267 -17.13 4.68 11.83
CA LEU A 267 -17.01 4.77 13.29
C LEU A 267 -18.36 5.09 13.98
N GLU A 268 -19.28 5.77 13.32
CA GLU A 268 -20.67 5.90 13.81
C GLU A 268 -21.37 4.52 13.90
N CYS A 269 -21.10 3.64 12.92
CA CYS A 269 -21.59 2.26 12.95
C CYS A 269 -20.89 1.39 14.02
N ARG A 270 -19.56 1.51 14.11
CA ARG A 270 -18.69 0.74 15.03
C ARG A 270 -17.68 1.68 15.70
N PRO A 271 -17.97 2.25 16.86
CA PRO A 271 -17.12 3.25 17.51
C PRO A 271 -15.71 2.77 17.90
N GLN A 272 -15.52 1.46 18.11
CA GLN A 272 -14.24 0.85 18.50
C GLN A 272 -13.58 0.06 17.36
N TRP A 273 -13.86 0.42 16.10
CA TRP A 273 -13.29 -0.27 14.95
C TRP A 273 -11.86 0.22 14.66
N ILE A 274 -10.89 -0.54 15.16
CA ILE A 274 -9.47 -0.16 15.19
C ILE A 274 -8.91 0.11 13.78
N GLU A 275 -9.28 -0.72 12.80
CA GLU A 275 -8.83 -0.57 11.41
C GLU A 275 -9.32 0.76 10.82
N THR A 276 -10.56 1.15 11.07
CA THR A 276 -11.12 2.41 10.60
C THR A 276 -10.51 3.61 11.33
N ILE A 277 -10.27 3.50 12.65
CA ILE A 277 -9.56 4.53 13.42
C ILE A 277 -8.14 4.73 12.87
N THR A 278 -7.43 3.63 12.59
CA THR A 278 -6.08 3.68 12.03
C THR A 278 -6.08 4.26 10.61
N ALA A 279 -7.03 3.87 9.76
CA ALA A 279 -7.19 4.41 8.41
C ALA A 279 -7.48 5.93 8.42
N LEU A 280 -8.30 6.38 9.37
CA LEU A 280 -8.57 7.81 9.58
C LEU A 280 -7.30 8.55 10.02
N GLY A 281 -6.50 7.97 10.91
CA GLY A 281 -5.17 8.48 11.27
C GLY A 281 -4.24 8.60 10.05
N ASN A 282 -4.21 7.58 9.19
CA ASN A 282 -3.44 7.59 7.94
C ASN A 282 -3.90 8.72 7.00
N ALA A 283 -5.22 8.91 6.85
CA ALA A 283 -5.75 9.98 6.00
C ALA A 283 -5.32 11.38 6.50
N TYR A 284 -5.35 11.61 7.81
CA TYR A 284 -4.84 12.87 8.40
C TYR A 284 -3.33 13.03 8.24
N ARG A 285 -2.54 11.96 8.40
CA ARG A 285 -1.10 11.97 8.14
C ARG A 285 -0.79 12.40 6.71
N ASP A 286 -1.49 11.81 5.75
CA ASP A 286 -1.25 12.04 4.33
C ASP A 286 -1.75 13.41 3.85
N LEU A 287 -2.67 14.04 4.60
CA LEU A 287 -3.02 15.45 4.47
C LEU A 287 -1.97 16.41 5.08
N GLY A 288 -0.93 15.91 5.77
CA GLY A 288 0.04 16.74 6.47
C GLY A 288 -0.41 17.16 7.89
N LEU A 289 -1.56 16.67 8.37
CA LEU A 289 -2.13 17.01 9.67
C LEU A 289 -1.64 16.03 10.77
N GLY A 290 -0.33 16.02 11.01
CA GLY A 290 0.35 15.04 11.86
C GLY A 290 -0.19 14.98 13.28
N ASN A 291 -0.52 16.11 13.91
CA ASN A 291 -1.06 16.15 15.26
C ASN A 291 -2.45 15.50 15.37
N GLU A 292 -3.29 15.65 14.33
CA GLU A 292 -4.57 14.94 14.27
C GLU A 292 -4.37 13.44 14.06
N ALA A 293 -3.45 13.04 13.18
CA ALA A 293 -3.12 11.63 12.97
C ALA A 293 -2.72 10.93 14.27
N ILE A 294 -1.87 11.56 15.07
CA ILE A 294 -1.42 11.03 16.38
C ILE A 294 -2.58 10.76 17.32
N LYS A 295 -3.58 11.64 17.40
CA LYS A 295 -4.77 11.44 18.24
C LYS A 295 -5.51 10.15 17.89
N TYR A 296 -5.68 9.88 16.59
CA TYR A 296 -6.36 8.66 16.14
C TYR A 296 -5.51 7.41 16.36
N TYR A 297 -4.21 7.45 16.13
CA TYR A 297 -3.34 6.32 16.48
C TYR A 297 -3.35 6.03 17.99
N GLN A 298 -3.34 7.06 18.82
CA GLN A 298 -3.46 6.91 20.27
C GLN A 298 -4.81 6.31 20.68
N GLN A 299 -5.90 6.72 20.04
CA GLN A 299 -7.23 6.12 20.24
C GLN A 299 -7.23 4.63 19.88
N ALA A 300 -6.63 4.24 18.75
CA ALA A 300 -6.48 2.84 18.36
C ALA A 300 -5.68 2.03 19.40
N LEU A 301 -4.59 2.60 19.92
CA LEU A 301 -3.74 1.97 20.93
C LEU A 301 -4.41 1.88 22.32
N THR A 302 -5.35 2.77 22.62
CA THR A 302 -6.18 2.65 23.84
C THR A 302 -7.09 1.42 23.79
N ILE A 303 -7.56 1.06 22.58
CA ILE A 303 -8.41 -0.13 22.38
C ILE A 303 -7.55 -1.41 22.33
N ASN A 304 -6.46 -1.39 21.57
CA ASN A 304 -5.49 -2.49 21.49
C ASN A 304 -4.06 -1.94 21.47
N PRO A 305 -3.34 -2.01 22.61
CA PRO A 305 -1.95 -1.53 22.72
C PRO A 305 -0.96 -2.25 21.77
N ASN A 306 -1.30 -3.45 21.30
CA ASN A 306 -0.47 -4.25 20.39
C ASN A 306 -0.92 -4.16 18.92
N HIS A 307 -1.80 -3.24 18.56
CA HIS A 307 -2.17 -3.04 17.17
C HIS A 307 -1.01 -2.44 16.38
N ALA A 308 -0.24 -3.30 15.72
CA ALA A 308 1.04 -2.95 15.11
C ALA A 308 0.99 -1.76 14.13
N PRO A 309 0.04 -1.66 13.17
CA PRO A 309 -0.02 -0.51 12.27
C PRO A 309 -0.18 0.83 13.00
N ALA A 310 -1.03 0.90 14.02
CA ALA A 310 -1.20 2.12 14.81
C ALA A 310 0.03 2.41 15.69
N LEU A 311 0.65 1.37 16.29
CA LEU A 311 1.82 1.49 17.14
C LEU A 311 3.02 2.05 16.37
N TRP A 312 3.31 1.50 15.21
CA TRP A 312 4.42 1.94 14.37
C TRP A 312 4.19 3.37 13.84
N ASN A 313 2.99 3.68 13.35
CA ASN A 313 2.67 5.03 12.91
C ASN A 313 2.68 6.03 14.06
N TYR A 314 2.14 5.68 15.24
CA TYR A 314 2.20 6.54 16.42
C TYR A 314 3.63 6.93 16.79
N HIS A 315 4.58 6.00 16.74
CA HIS A 315 5.95 6.23 17.16
C HIS A 315 6.87 6.78 16.06
N LEU A 316 6.70 6.36 14.80
CA LEU A 316 7.66 6.61 13.73
C LEU A 316 7.15 7.56 12.63
N MET A 317 5.89 8.00 12.69
CA MET A 317 5.38 8.97 11.72
C MET A 317 6.14 10.29 11.83
N LEU A 318 6.45 10.88 10.67
CA LEU A 318 7.00 12.24 10.54
C LEU A 318 6.05 13.10 9.72
N PRO A 319 5.95 14.42 10.01
CA PRO A 319 5.20 15.35 9.19
C PRO A 319 5.78 15.46 7.78
N VAL A 320 4.91 15.76 6.82
CA VAL A 320 5.33 16.04 5.43
C VAL A 320 6.05 17.38 5.32
N ILE A 321 5.64 18.37 6.14
CA ILE A 321 6.22 19.72 6.17
C ILE A 321 6.27 20.21 7.62
N TYR A 322 7.22 21.07 7.92
CA TYR A 322 7.45 21.64 9.25
C TYR A 322 7.20 23.14 9.24
N ARG A 323 6.66 23.71 10.33
CA ARG A 323 6.39 25.12 10.49
C ARG A 323 7.64 25.92 10.85
N ASN A 324 8.52 25.32 11.63
CA ASN A 324 9.76 25.94 12.11
C ASN A 324 10.81 24.86 12.45
N LEU A 325 12.02 25.31 12.80
CA LEU A 325 13.13 24.40 13.13
C LEU A 325 12.91 23.62 14.44
N ASP A 326 12.24 24.21 15.43
CA ASP A 326 11.96 23.54 16.70
C ASP A 326 11.07 22.32 16.47
N GLU A 327 10.09 22.44 15.58
CA GLU A 327 9.22 21.33 15.18
C GLU A 327 10.02 20.22 14.49
N VAL A 328 11.02 20.54 13.68
CA VAL A 328 11.93 19.53 13.09
C VAL A 328 12.65 18.74 14.18
N ILE A 329 13.18 19.44 15.20
CA ILE A 329 13.92 18.83 16.31
C ILE A 329 12.98 17.95 17.16
N GLU A 330 11.79 18.45 17.48
CA GLU A 330 10.79 17.70 18.26
C GLU A 330 10.39 16.39 17.59
N TRP A 331 10.04 16.44 16.28
CA TRP A 331 9.64 15.25 15.55
C TRP A 331 10.79 14.26 15.35
N ARG A 332 12.02 14.74 15.17
CA ARG A 332 13.19 13.86 15.11
C ARG A 332 13.45 13.14 16.43
N ASN A 333 13.37 13.86 17.55
CA ASN A 333 13.50 13.26 18.89
C ASN A 333 12.40 12.23 19.15
N ARG A 334 11.15 12.55 18.73
CA ARG A 334 10.02 11.62 18.79
C ARG A 334 10.30 10.35 17.99
N PHE A 335 10.76 10.47 16.74
CA PHE A 335 11.12 9.34 15.90
C PHE A 335 12.22 8.49 16.54
N THR A 336 13.28 9.10 17.03
CA THR A 336 14.42 8.41 17.68
C THR A 336 13.95 7.58 18.88
N ASN A 337 13.18 8.19 19.78
CA ASN A 337 12.63 7.50 20.95
C ASN A 337 11.62 6.43 20.56
N GLY A 338 10.83 6.71 19.53
CA GLY A 338 9.87 5.78 18.95
C GLY A 338 10.54 4.52 18.40
N LEU A 339 11.65 4.68 17.67
CA LEU A 339 12.41 3.57 17.10
C LEU A 339 12.96 2.64 18.19
N LEU A 340 13.46 3.20 19.29
CA LEU A 340 13.88 2.43 20.45
C LEU A 340 12.71 1.65 21.09
N THR A 341 11.54 2.26 21.17
CA THR A 341 10.33 1.63 21.71
C THR A 341 9.87 0.48 20.82
N ILE A 342 9.81 0.69 19.51
CA ILE A 342 9.44 -0.35 18.53
C ILE A 342 10.44 -1.49 18.53
N SER A 343 11.75 -1.21 18.60
CA SER A 343 12.79 -2.23 18.67
C SER A 343 12.61 -3.18 19.86
N LYS A 344 12.31 -2.63 21.04
CA LYS A 344 12.00 -3.41 22.24
C LYS A 344 10.71 -4.23 22.10
N TRP A 345 9.67 -3.61 21.53
CA TRP A 345 8.38 -4.28 21.33
C TRP A 345 8.52 -5.48 20.39
N VAL A 346 9.30 -5.37 19.30
CA VAL A 346 9.54 -6.46 18.34
C VAL A 346 10.22 -7.68 18.97
N GLU A 347 10.96 -7.53 20.07
CA GLU A 347 11.59 -8.67 20.76
C GLU A 347 10.58 -9.67 21.33
N SER A 348 9.39 -9.21 21.70
CA SER A 348 8.30 -10.02 22.27
C SER A 348 7.08 -10.17 21.37
N ALA A 349 7.03 -9.45 20.26
CA ALA A 349 5.89 -9.48 19.33
C ALA A 349 5.86 -10.76 18.50
N ASP A 350 4.65 -11.20 18.12
CA ASP A 350 4.48 -12.21 17.08
C ASP A 350 5.09 -11.74 15.75
N ALA A 351 5.77 -12.63 15.04
CA ALA A 351 6.49 -12.29 13.82
C ALA A 351 5.60 -11.69 12.72
N LYS A 352 4.39 -12.26 12.51
CA LYS A 352 3.43 -11.74 11.51
C LYS A 352 2.89 -10.38 11.92
N VAL A 353 2.66 -10.16 13.21
CA VAL A 353 2.22 -8.87 13.75
C VAL A 353 3.32 -7.82 13.58
N ALA A 354 4.59 -8.16 13.84
CA ALA A 354 5.72 -7.27 13.60
C ALA A 354 5.84 -6.90 12.10
N LEU A 355 5.62 -7.86 11.20
CA LEU A 355 5.61 -7.62 9.75
C LEU A 355 4.47 -6.67 9.31
N GLN A 356 3.30 -6.75 9.93
CA GLN A 356 2.21 -5.79 9.69
C GLN A 356 2.62 -4.36 10.06
N GLY A 357 3.31 -4.19 11.19
CA GLY A 357 3.86 -2.91 11.62
C GLY A 357 4.88 -2.36 10.63
N LEU A 358 5.87 -3.14 10.26
CA LEU A 358 6.89 -2.77 9.26
C LEU A 358 6.27 -2.37 7.92
N SER A 359 5.18 -3.05 7.53
CA SER A 359 4.48 -2.77 6.27
C SER A 359 3.68 -1.47 6.26
N SER A 360 3.43 -0.86 7.43
CA SER A 360 2.57 0.31 7.60
C SER A 360 3.30 1.65 7.54
N ILE A 361 4.64 1.67 7.56
CA ILE A 361 5.46 2.87 7.66
C ILE A 361 6.61 2.84 6.65
N SER A 362 7.14 4.00 6.29
CA SER A 362 8.44 4.17 5.66
C SER A 362 9.21 5.29 6.33
N THR A 363 10.54 5.29 6.18
CA THR A 363 11.40 6.36 6.68
C THR A 363 11.55 7.52 5.69
N PHE A 364 10.70 7.58 4.66
CA PHE A 364 10.81 8.52 3.53
C PHE A 364 11.00 9.98 3.94
N TYR A 365 10.31 10.46 4.97
CA TYR A 365 10.40 11.86 5.38
C TYR A 365 11.56 12.19 6.32
N LEU A 366 12.32 11.19 6.81
CA LEU A 366 13.42 11.41 7.76
C LEU A 366 14.54 12.27 7.18
N GLN A 367 14.93 12.01 5.96
CA GLN A 367 16.04 12.69 5.27
C GLN A 367 15.77 14.15 4.90
N TYR A 368 14.50 14.57 4.90
CA TYR A 368 14.13 15.98 4.61
C TYR A 368 14.26 16.89 5.84
N GLN A 369 14.91 16.41 6.90
CA GLN A 369 15.22 17.19 8.12
C GLN A 369 16.61 17.84 8.08
N GLY A 370 17.41 17.62 7.04
CA GLY A 370 18.74 18.22 6.86
C GLY A 370 19.81 17.72 7.82
N GLN A 371 19.67 16.50 8.36
CA GLN A 371 20.59 15.94 9.35
C GLN A 371 21.19 14.60 8.88
N ASN A 372 22.29 14.14 9.52
CA ASN A 372 22.82 12.81 9.25
C ASN A 372 21.85 11.74 9.77
N ASP A 373 21.41 10.86 8.88
CA ASP A 373 20.40 9.84 9.17
C ASP A 373 21.01 8.44 9.34
N ARG A 374 22.34 8.28 9.20
CA ARG A 374 23.02 6.99 9.16
C ARG A 374 22.64 6.08 10.33
N ASP A 375 22.76 6.57 11.56
CA ASP A 375 22.52 5.74 12.74
C ASP A 375 21.06 5.35 12.91
N LEU A 376 20.13 6.25 12.59
CA LEU A 376 18.69 5.95 12.64
C LEU A 376 18.28 4.97 11.53
N GLN A 377 18.81 5.15 10.33
CA GLN A 377 18.58 4.21 9.23
C GLN A 377 19.21 2.84 9.53
N GLN A 378 20.38 2.79 10.14
CA GLN A 378 21.00 1.53 10.56
C GLN A 378 20.12 0.77 11.56
N GLN A 379 19.61 1.45 12.57
CA GLN A 379 18.69 0.84 13.55
C GLN A 379 17.41 0.34 12.89
N PHE A 380 16.80 1.15 12.03
CA PHE A 380 15.59 0.77 11.28
C PHE A 380 15.86 -0.39 10.31
N GLY A 381 16.99 -0.35 9.60
CA GLY A 381 17.40 -1.41 8.66
C GLY A 381 17.68 -2.74 9.35
N GLN A 382 18.36 -2.74 10.50
CA GLN A 382 18.58 -3.94 11.31
C GLN A 382 17.26 -4.54 11.80
N LEU A 383 16.34 -3.69 12.27
CA LEU A 383 14.99 -4.11 12.67
C LEU A 383 14.22 -4.73 11.49
N SER A 384 14.27 -4.08 10.33
CA SER A 384 13.62 -4.58 9.11
C SER A 384 14.18 -5.93 8.68
N THR A 385 15.50 -6.08 8.64
CA THR A 385 16.17 -7.34 8.29
C THR A 385 15.79 -8.46 9.27
N LYS A 386 15.76 -8.16 10.58
CA LYS A 386 15.34 -9.13 11.62
C LYS A 386 13.91 -9.62 11.38
N ILE A 387 12.96 -8.70 11.17
CA ILE A 387 11.54 -9.05 10.94
C ILE A 387 11.39 -9.88 9.67
N MET A 388 12.04 -9.47 8.58
CA MET A 388 11.95 -10.17 7.30
C MET A 388 12.58 -11.56 7.35
N SER A 389 13.74 -11.73 8.00
CA SER A 389 14.40 -13.03 8.12
C SER A 389 13.62 -14.05 8.97
N VAL A 390 12.90 -13.58 10.00
CA VAL A 390 12.04 -14.44 10.83
C VAL A 390 10.78 -14.87 10.08
N ASN A 391 10.17 -13.96 9.31
CA ASN A 391 8.95 -14.28 8.55
C ASN A 391 9.23 -15.11 7.29
N TYR A 392 10.41 -14.97 6.70
CA TYR A 392 10.79 -15.62 5.43
C TYR A 392 12.14 -16.32 5.51
N PRO A 393 12.34 -17.28 6.42
CA PRO A 393 13.63 -17.96 6.62
C PRO A 393 14.08 -18.76 5.38
N GLN A 394 13.13 -19.16 4.52
CA GLN A 394 13.40 -19.87 3.27
C GLN A 394 13.99 -18.98 2.17
N TRP A 395 13.92 -17.66 2.31
CA TRP A 395 14.40 -16.70 1.31
C TRP A 395 15.72 -16.06 1.74
N SER A 396 16.62 -16.87 2.21
CA SER A 396 18.02 -16.51 2.42
C SER A 396 18.86 -17.11 1.30
N TYR A 397 19.63 -16.29 0.60
CA TYR A 397 20.58 -16.76 -0.39
C TYR A 397 21.62 -17.68 0.29
N ASN A 398 21.61 -18.96 -0.06
CA ASN A 398 22.67 -19.87 0.33
C ASN A 398 23.91 -19.62 -0.57
N LYS A 399 25.02 -19.19 0.03
CA LYS A 399 26.31 -19.02 -0.66
C LYS A 399 26.83 -20.35 -1.23
N SER A 400 26.21 -20.88 -2.26
CA SER A 400 26.90 -21.82 -3.15
C SER A 400 27.76 -20.96 -4.08
N GLN A 401 29.09 -21.08 -3.99
CA GLN A 401 30.02 -20.44 -4.89
C GLN A 401 29.67 -20.81 -6.33
N GLN A 402 29.01 -19.90 -7.04
CA GLN A 402 28.82 -20.08 -8.47
C GLN A 402 30.13 -19.72 -9.17
N ASN A 403 30.65 -20.63 -9.93
CA ASN A 403 31.79 -20.42 -10.77
C ASN A 403 31.39 -19.49 -11.93
N VAL A 404 31.69 -18.19 -11.79
CA VAL A 404 31.32 -17.13 -12.75
C VAL A 404 32.19 -17.16 -14.01
N ARG A 405 33.24 -18.00 -14.04
CA ARG A 405 34.17 -18.09 -15.18
C ARG A 405 33.44 -18.56 -16.44
N ASN A 406 33.56 -17.77 -17.51
CA ASN A 406 33.10 -18.05 -18.87
C ASN A 406 31.59 -17.89 -19.14
N ARG A 407 30.84 -17.07 -18.39
CA ARG A 407 29.45 -16.70 -18.72
C ARG A 407 29.20 -15.23 -18.48
N LYS A 408 28.12 -14.71 -19.07
CA LYS A 408 27.63 -13.36 -18.75
C LYS A 408 27.20 -13.26 -17.28
N LEU A 409 27.41 -12.11 -16.68
CA LEU A 409 26.91 -11.80 -15.34
C LEU A 409 25.40 -11.47 -15.41
N LYS A 410 24.62 -12.09 -14.56
CA LYS A 410 23.20 -11.82 -14.41
C LYS A 410 22.99 -10.66 -13.45
N VAL A 411 22.58 -9.51 -13.97
CA VAL A 411 22.37 -8.29 -13.19
C VAL A 411 20.89 -7.95 -13.16
N GLY A 412 20.29 -7.94 -11.98
CA GLY A 412 18.90 -7.57 -11.75
C GLY A 412 18.76 -6.11 -11.32
N PHE A 413 17.76 -5.42 -11.83
CA PHE A 413 17.31 -4.11 -11.37
C PHE A 413 15.89 -4.20 -10.83
N THR A 414 15.66 -3.70 -9.61
CA THR A 414 14.33 -3.73 -8.97
C THR A 414 13.87 -2.31 -8.66
N SER A 415 12.63 -1.98 -9.05
CA SER A 415 12.00 -0.69 -8.74
C SER A 415 10.47 -0.74 -8.80
N THR A 416 9.82 0.08 -7.98
CA THR A 416 8.40 0.42 -8.09
C THR A 416 8.15 1.53 -9.13
N PHE A 417 9.20 2.20 -9.61
CA PHE A 417 9.11 3.43 -10.39
C PHE A 417 9.67 3.31 -11.81
N PHE A 418 9.80 2.12 -12.40
CA PHE A 418 10.14 1.93 -13.81
C PHE A 418 8.97 2.27 -14.74
N LYS A 419 8.52 3.51 -14.61
CA LYS A 419 7.45 4.18 -15.37
C LYS A 419 7.82 5.65 -15.55
N GLU A 420 6.92 6.51 -16.07
CA GLU A 420 7.17 7.97 -16.15
C GLU A 420 7.39 8.58 -14.75
N HIS A 421 8.61 8.46 -14.27
CA HIS A 421 9.05 8.89 -12.95
C HIS A 421 10.55 9.25 -12.98
N THR A 422 10.98 10.09 -12.04
CA THR A 422 12.38 10.49 -11.88
C THR A 422 13.35 9.32 -11.84
N ILE A 423 13.04 8.27 -11.09
CA ILE A 423 13.87 7.05 -10.95
C ILE A 423 14.14 6.40 -12.32
N ALA A 424 13.10 6.23 -13.13
CA ALA A 424 13.25 5.65 -14.46
C ALA A 424 14.16 6.53 -15.34
N LYS A 425 13.96 7.85 -15.33
CA LYS A 425 14.77 8.80 -16.10
C LYS A 425 16.24 8.76 -15.69
N LEU A 426 16.53 8.68 -14.38
CA LEU A 426 17.90 8.65 -13.86
C LEU A 426 18.65 7.35 -14.21
N PHE A 427 18.01 6.18 -14.08
CA PHE A 427 18.69 4.89 -14.13
C PHE A 427 18.44 4.07 -15.40
N GLN A 428 17.59 4.52 -16.33
CA GLN A 428 17.38 3.81 -17.60
C GLN A 428 18.71 3.62 -18.38
N GLY A 429 19.64 4.58 -18.29
CA GLY A 429 20.92 4.50 -18.97
C GLY A 429 21.81 3.37 -18.45
N TRP A 430 21.73 3.03 -17.16
CA TRP A 430 22.44 1.85 -16.63
C TRP A 430 21.89 0.56 -17.25
N ILE A 431 20.58 0.46 -17.42
CA ILE A 431 19.92 -0.71 -18.02
C ILE A 431 20.23 -0.81 -19.51
N GLU A 432 20.18 0.32 -20.23
CA GLU A 432 20.35 0.38 -21.69
C GLU A 432 21.80 0.16 -22.15
N TYR A 433 22.77 0.69 -21.40
CA TYR A 433 24.19 0.76 -21.88
C TYR A 433 25.13 -0.21 -21.18
N LEU A 434 24.69 -1.07 -20.26
CA LEU A 434 25.49 -2.22 -19.83
C LEU A 434 25.76 -3.12 -21.03
N ASP A 435 27.04 -3.45 -21.26
CA ASP A 435 27.47 -4.20 -22.45
C ASP A 435 26.84 -5.62 -22.48
N PRO A 436 25.98 -5.92 -23.47
CA PRO A 436 25.29 -7.21 -23.56
C PRO A 436 26.24 -8.38 -23.85
N ASN A 437 27.50 -8.15 -24.16
CA ASN A 437 28.50 -9.21 -24.29
C ASN A 437 28.93 -9.77 -22.92
N TYR A 438 28.89 -8.95 -21.88
CA TYR A 438 29.31 -9.31 -20.52
C TYR A 438 28.14 -9.45 -19.55
N PHE A 439 27.00 -8.81 -19.80
CA PHE A 439 25.87 -8.76 -18.90
C PHE A 439 24.59 -9.34 -19.52
N ASP A 440 23.85 -10.05 -18.69
CA ASP A 440 22.47 -10.49 -18.93
C ASP A 440 21.56 -9.73 -17.95
N VAL A 441 20.77 -8.76 -18.47
CA VAL A 441 20.09 -7.77 -17.66
C VAL A 441 18.64 -8.20 -17.41
N TYR A 442 18.26 -8.22 -16.14
CA TYR A 442 16.94 -8.55 -15.62
C TYR A 442 16.31 -7.32 -14.99
N VAL A 443 15.04 -7.08 -15.26
CA VAL A 443 14.30 -5.95 -14.65
C VAL A 443 13.04 -6.47 -13.97
N TYR A 444 12.87 -6.10 -12.71
CA TYR A 444 11.71 -6.44 -11.89
C TYR A 444 10.95 -5.15 -11.57
N PHE A 445 9.86 -4.92 -12.27
CA PHE A 445 8.99 -3.78 -12.04
C PHE A 445 7.85 -4.17 -11.08
N THR A 446 7.84 -3.55 -9.89
CA THR A 446 6.86 -3.82 -8.84
C THR A 446 5.73 -2.78 -8.75
N GLY A 447 5.73 -1.79 -9.65
CA GLY A 447 4.69 -0.76 -9.70
C GLY A 447 3.39 -1.26 -10.33
N LYS A 448 2.25 -0.80 -9.80
CA LYS A 448 0.92 -1.27 -10.23
C LYS A 448 0.51 -0.89 -11.66
N LYS A 449 1.05 0.20 -12.21
CA LYS A 449 0.69 0.70 -13.56
C LYS A 449 1.91 0.80 -14.43
N SER A 450 1.84 0.21 -15.61
CA SER A 450 2.79 0.38 -16.71
C SER A 450 2.40 1.57 -17.59
N ASP A 451 3.38 2.12 -18.29
CA ASP A 451 3.21 3.20 -19.27
C ASP A 451 4.24 3.06 -20.41
N ARG A 452 4.35 4.10 -21.25
CA ARG A 452 5.33 4.13 -22.35
C ARG A 452 6.79 3.98 -21.88
N PHE A 453 7.14 4.55 -20.71
CA PHE A 453 8.48 4.39 -20.12
C PHE A 453 8.75 2.95 -19.69
N THR A 454 7.75 2.29 -19.09
CA THR A 454 7.83 0.87 -18.75
C THR A 454 8.14 0.02 -20.00
N THR A 455 7.43 0.28 -21.10
CA THR A 455 7.66 -0.42 -22.38
C THR A 455 9.06 -0.13 -22.95
N GLN A 456 9.53 1.11 -22.82
CA GLN A 456 10.85 1.51 -23.22
C GLN A 456 11.94 0.79 -22.43
N ILE A 457 11.85 0.75 -21.10
CA ILE A 457 12.79 0.02 -20.23
C ILE A 457 12.79 -1.48 -20.57
N ALA A 458 11.61 -2.06 -20.80
CA ALA A 458 11.48 -3.46 -21.21
C ALA A 458 12.22 -3.77 -22.52
N SER A 459 12.36 -2.79 -23.41
CA SER A 459 13.12 -2.95 -24.68
C SER A 459 14.64 -2.91 -24.52
N TYR A 460 15.15 -2.48 -23.36
CA TYR A 460 16.59 -2.35 -23.08
C TYR A 460 17.21 -3.57 -22.40
N CYS A 461 16.39 -4.46 -21.85
CA CYS A 461 16.86 -5.63 -21.09
C CYS A 461 16.47 -6.94 -21.79
N GLN A 462 17.18 -8.03 -21.44
CA GLN A 462 16.88 -9.36 -21.96
C GLN A 462 15.68 -9.99 -21.26
N HIS A 463 15.47 -9.65 -19.98
CA HIS A 463 14.39 -10.22 -19.16
C HIS A 463 13.66 -9.11 -18.42
N PHE A 464 12.35 -8.99 -18.67
CA PHE A 464 11.50 -8.00 -18.03
C PHE A 464 10.31 -8.68 -17.35
N TYR A 465 10.13 -8.40 -16.05
CA TYR A 465 9.04 -8.92 -15.24
C TYR A 465 8.24 -7.78 -14.62
N HIS A 466 6.94 -7.75 -14.87
CA HIS A 466 6.00 -6.83 -14.22
C HIS A 466 5.21 -7.62 -13.17
N ILE A 467 5.62 -7.54 -11.90
CA ILE A 467 5.05 -8.32 -10.78
C ILE A 467 4.69 -7.35 -9.66
N PHE A 468 3.41 -7.13 -9.43
CA PHE A 468 2.88 -6.17 -8.44
C PHE A 468 1.89 -6.80 -7.45
N THR A 469 1.67 -8.10 -7.52
CA THR A 469 0.67 -8.82 -6.73
C THR A 469 1.13 -9.02 -5.30
N SER A 470 2.30 -9.61 -5.10
CA SER A 470 2.86 -9.87 -3.77
C SER A 470 4.39 -9.80 -3.76
N ILE A 471 4.97 -9.60 -2.58
CA ILE A 471 6.43 -9.66 -2.38
C ILE A 471 6.93 -11.08 -2.68
N GLU A 472 6.18 -12.08 -2.28
CA GLU A 472 6.48 -13.49 -2.48
C GLU A 472 6.71 -13.81 -3.95
N ALA A 473 5.82 -13.33 -4.82
CA ALA A 473 5.91 -13.55 -6.26
C ALA A 473 7.19 -12.91 -6.86
N VAL A 474 7.52 -11.69 -6.44
CA VAL A 474 8.74 -10.99 -6.87
C VAL A 474 9.99 -11.73 -6.41
N VAL A 475 10.05 -12.07 -5.13
CA VAL A 475 11.21 -12.76 -4.51
C VAL A 475 11.42 -14.14 -5.13
N GLN A 476 10.34 -14.92 -5.33
CA GLN A 476 10.43 -16.21 -5.98
C GLN A 476 10.96 -16.11 -7.42
N GLN A 477 10.56 -15.07 -8.16
CA GLN A 477 11.08 -14.86 -9.51
C GLN A 477 12.57 -14.50 -9.49
N ILE A 478 12.99 -13.57 -8.61
CA ILE A 478 14.41 -13.21 -8.43
C ILE A 478 15.26 -14.44 -8.10
N LEU A 479 14.78 -15.29 -7.18
CA LEU A 479 15.51 -16.50 -6.77
C LEU A 479 15.57 -17.55 -7.90
N ARG A 480 14.51 -17.69 -8.74
CA ARG A 480 14.52 -18.58 -9.92
C ARG A 480 15.53 -18.13 -10.96
N ASP A 481 15.67 -16.83 -11.16
CA ASP A 481 16.60 -16.26 -12.16
C ASP A 481 18.06 -16.42 -11.71
N ASN A 482 18.29 -16.63 -10.41
CA ASN A 482 19.61 -16.89 -9.83
C ASN A 482 20.63 -15.84 -10.24
N LEU A 483 20.40 -14.59 -9.83
CA LEU A 483 21.19 -13.43 -10.16
C LEU A 483 22.58 -13.48 -9.48
N ASP A 484 23.57 -12.88 -10.12
CA ASP A 484 24.86 -12.61 -9.53
C ASP A 484 24.84 -11.31 -8.70
N ILE A 485 24.14 -10.31 -9.23
CA ILE A 485 24.06 -8.96 -8.65
C ILE A 485 22.60 -8.48 -8.73
N LEU A 486 22.14 -7.87 -7.66
CA LEU A 486 20.82 -7.20 -7.61
C LEU A 486 21.00 -5.73 -7.22
N ILE A 487 20.48 -4.83 -8.04
CA ILE A 487 20.56 -3.38 -7.85
C ILE A 487 19.16 -2.84 -7.54
N PHE A 488 19.03 -2.17 -6.41
CA PHE A 488 17.83 -1.47 -6.00
C PHE A 488 17.96 0.02 -6.31
N THR A 489 16.94 0.62 -6.95
CA THR A 489 17.01 2.02 -7.37
C THR A 489 16.22 2.98 -6.47
N ASP A 490 15.37 2.48 -5.58
CA ASP A 490 14.38 3.27 -4.85
C ASP A 490 14.08 2.78 -3.41
N VAL A 491 15.06 2.16 -2.73
CA VAL A 491 14.93 1.83 -1.29
C VAL A 491 14.71 3.11 -0.49
N GLY A 492 13.78 3.07 0.45
CA GLY A 492 13.33 4.23 1.23
C GLY A 492 12.12 4.96 0.62
N MET A 493 11.76 4.65 -0.65
CA MET A 493 10.62 5.28 -1.33
C MET A 493 9.40 4.35 -1.46
N SER A 494 9.60 3.04 -1.37
CA SER A 494 8.55 2.03 -1.54
C SER A 494 8.64 0.96 -0.47
N PRO A 495 7.62 0.83 0.41
CA PRO A 495 7.62 -0.24 1.43
C PRO A 495 7.75 -1.66 0.85
N THR A 496 7.36 -1.87 -0.41
CA THR A 496 7.53 -3.16 -1.10
C THR A 496 9.01 -3.41 -1.40
N VAL A 497 9.70 -2.44 -2.01
CA VAL A 497 11.13 -2.54 -2.35
C VAL A 497 11.97 -2.61 -1.08
N ASP A 498 11.62 -1.84 -0.03
CA ASP A 498 12.31 -1.85 1.26
C ASP A 498 12.31 -3.25 1.90
N ARG A 499 11.17 -3.95 1.87
CA ARG A 499 11.06 -5.31 2.40
C ARG A 499 11.80 -6.34 1.54
N ILE A 500 11.79 -6.20 0.21
CA ILE A 500 12.56 -7.06 -0.69
C ILE A 500 14.06 -6.85 -0.45
N ALA A 501 14.51 -5.60 -0.31
CA ALA A 501 15.91 -5.25 -0.04
C ALA A 501 16.40 -5.75 1.33
N ALA A 502 15.51 -5.89 2.32
CA ALA A 502 15.82 -6.47 3.63
C ALA A 502 16.07 -7.99 3.60
N LEU A 503 15.92 -8.64 2.44
CA LEU A 503 16.25 -10.05 2.20
C LEU A 503 17.55 -10.15 1.37
N ARG A 504 18.36 -11.20 1.62
CA ARG A 504 19.54 -11.50 0.80
C ARG A 504 19.12 -12.41 -0.35
N LEU A 505 18.95 -11.85 -1.55
CA LEU A 505 18.42 -12.56 -2.73
C LEU A 505 19.48 -12.85 -3.81
N SER A 506 20.66 -12.23 -3.69
CA SER A 506 21.80 -12.46 -4.59
C SER A 506 23.11 -12.36 -3.82
N PRO A 507 24.24 -12.86 -4.39
CA PRO A 507 25.57 -12.76 -3.78
C PRO A 507 25.98 -11.34 -3.46
N VAL A 508 25.69 -10.41 -4.38
CA VAL A 508 26.00 -8.99 -4.26
C VAL A 508 24.71 -8.18 -4.42
N GLN A 509 24.46 -7.29 -3.46
CA GLN A 509 23.33 -6.36 -3.53
C GLN A 509 23.83 -4.93 -3.44
N CYS A 510 23.34 -4.08 -4.35
CA CYS A 510 23.72 -2.68 -4.46
C CYS A 510 22.49 -1.79 -4.33
N LEU A 511 22.71 -0.60 -3.77
CA LEU A 511 21.74 0.48 -3.73
C LEU A 511 22.19 1.62 -4.62
N ALA A 512 21.32 2.11 -5.49
CA ALA A 512 21.55 3.31 -6.28
C ALA A 512 21.02 4.56 -5.55
N TRP A 513 21.56 5.72 -5.88
CA TRP A 513 21.21 7.01 -5.25
C TRP A 513 19.85 7.61 -5.65
N GLY A 514 18.91 6.81 -6.17
CA GLY A 514 17.56 7.27 -6.47
C GLY A 514 16.83 7.85 -5.25
N HIS A 515 17.16 7.33 -4.10
CA HIS A 515 16.88 7.92 -2.80
C HIS A 515 18.25 8.12 -2.11
N PRO A 516 18.82 9.34 -2.12
CA PRO A 516 20.23 9.56 -1.85
C PRO A 516 20.58 9.55 -0.35
N ILE A 517 20.29 8.42 0.30
CA ILE A 517 20.67 8.13 1.70
C ILE A 517 21.01 6.65 1.85
N THR A 518 21.73 6.32 2.92
CA THR A 518 21.97 4.92 3.32
C THR A 518 20.66 4.18 3.58
N SER A 519 20.61 2.90 3.25
CA SER A 519 19.46 2.05 3.60
C SER A 519 19.49 1.55 5.04
N GLY A 520 20.68 1.47 5.64
CA GLY A 520 20.90 0.85 6.94
C GLY A 520 20.74 -0.67 6.95
N LEU A 521 20.48 -1.30 5.79
CA LEU A 521 20.24 -2.73 5.66
C LEU A 521 21.56 -3.52 5.60
N SER A 522 21.72 -4.53 6.46
CA SER A 522 22.88 -5.43 6.42
C SER A 522 22.90 -6.35 5.19
N THR A 523 21.85 -6.36 4.41
CA THR A 523 21.71 -7.11 3.15
C THR A 523 22.23 -6.37 1.94
N ILE A 524 22.55 -5.08 2.04
CA ILE A 524 23.10 -4.26 0.96
C ILE A 524 24.60 -4.09 1.17
N ASP A 525 25.40 -4.41 0.16
CA ASP A 525 26.86 -4.39 0.24
C ASP A 525 27.45 -3.05 -0.20
N PHE A 526 26.87 -2.43 -1.24
CA PHE A 526 27.42 -1.24 -1.87
C PHE A 526 26.37 -0.16 -2.10
N PHE A 527 26.76 1.09 -1.89
CA PHE A 527 26.00 2.27 -2.30
C PHE A 527 26.66 2.87 -3.55
N LEU A 528 25.95 2.87 -4.67
CA LEU A 528 26.42 3.40 -5.95
C LEU A 528 26.14 4.90 -6.02
N SER A 529 27.16 5.73 -5.81
CA SER A 529 27.08 7.18 -5.74
C SER A 529 27.85 7.86 -6.90
N SER A 530 28.11 9.15 -6.78
CA SER A 530 28.79 10.00 -7.75
C SER A 530 30.02 10.65 -7.11
N GLU A 531 31.14 10.67 -7.80
CA GLU A 531 32.38 11.32 -7.33
C GLU A 531 32.23 12.84 -7.13
N LEU A 532 31.35 13.50 -7.91
CA LEU A 532 31.15 14.94 -7.81
C LEU A 532 30.06 15.34 -6.79
N MET A 533 29.15 14.43 -6.47
CA MET A 533 28.06 14.69 -5.52
C MET A 533 28.48 14.42 -4.07
N GLU A 534 29.43 13.50 -3.84
CA GLU A 534 29.85 13.19 -2.47
C GLU A 534 30.76 14.28 -1.91
N PRO A 535 30.58 14.64 -0.63
CA PRO A 535 31.58 15.44 0.09
C PRO A 535 32.83 14.56 0.41
N PRO A 536 33.97 15.17 0.82
CA PRO A 536 35.15 14.41 1.16
C PRO A 536 34.94 13.33 2.23
N GLU A 537 34.10 13.60 3.23
CA GLU A 537 33.69 12.71 4.30
C GLU A 537 32.45 11.84 3.97
N GLY A 538 32.05 11.79 2.70
CA GLY A 538 30.82 11.15 2.26
C GLY A 538 30.66 9.69 2.72
N ALA A 539 31.77 8.94 2.82
CA ALA A 539 31.72 7.56 3.28
C ALA A 539 31.13 7.39 4.69
N ASP A 540 31.25 8.40 5.57
CA ASP A 540 30.74 8.37 6.92
C ASP A 540 29.21 8.51 7.01
N HIS A 541 28.56 8.81 5.89
CA HIS A 541 27.12 8.96 5.81
C HIS A 541 26.38 7.65 5.49
N TYR A 542 27.12 6.58 5.17
CA TYR A 542 26.54 5.30 4.72
C TYR A 542 26.94 4.15 5.63
N THR A 543 26.11 3.13 5.68
CA THR A 543 26.41 1.81 6.28
C THR A 543 26.99 0.85 5.25
N GLU A 544 26.67 1.07 3.99
CA GLU A 544 27.15 0.33 2.83
C GLU A 544 28.53 0.83 2.40
N LYS A 545 29.28 0.00 1.68
CA LYS A 545 30.53 0.44 1.07
C LYS A 545 30.24 1.41 -0.09
N LEU A 546 30.73 2.64 0.04
CA LEU A 546 30.51 3.68 -0.97
C LEU A 546 31.32 3.39 -2.24
N VAL A 547 30.68 3.51 -3.40
CA VAL A 547 31.28 3.37 -4.73
C VAL A 547 31.04 4.67 -5.50
N LEU A 548 32.11 5.35 -5.87
CA LEU A 548 32.06 6.63 -6.57
C LEU A 548 32.12 6.39 -8.09
N LEU A 549 31.01 6.59 -8.76
CA LEU A 549 30.93 6.57 -10.23
C LEU A 549 31.39 7.92 -10.78
N PRO A 550 32.05 7.97 -11.95
CA PRO A 550 32.55 9.21 -12.53
C PRO A 550 31.44 10.22 -12.83
N GLY A 551 31.80 11.50 -12.76
CA GLY A 551 30.89 12.62 -13.03
C GLY A 551 29.68 12.61 -12.11
N ILE A 552 28.48 12.77 -12.67
CA ILE A 552 27.21 12.72 -11.92
C ILE A 552 26.70 11.28 -11.65
N GLY A 553 27.49 10.26 -11.98
CA GLY A 553 27.22 8.85 -11.66
C GLY A 553 26.15 8.17 -12.51
N ILE A 554 25.54 8.84 -13.49
CA ILE A 554 24.50 8.30 -14.36
C ILE A 554 24.72 8.67 -15.82
N THR A 555 24.13 7.86 -16.72
CA THR A 555 23.98 8.20 -18.15
C THR A 555 22.56 8.71 -18.36
N TYR A 556 22.41 10.04 -18.42
CA TYR A 556 21.09 10.69 -18.51
C TYR A 556 20.82 11.16 -19.94
N LYS A 557 19.65 10.80 -20.51
CA LYS A 557 19.26 11.20 -21.86
C LYS A 557 18.85 12.67 -21.90
N THR A 558 19.19 13.36 -22.96
CA THR A 558 18.75 14.74 -23.18
C THR A 558 17.22 14.81 -23.17
N PRO A 559 16.59 15.65 -22.33
CA PRO A 559 15.16 15.87 -22.37
C PRO A 559 14.70 16.44 -23.73
N ILE A 560 13.58 15.95 -24.23
CA ILE A 560 12.96 16.47 -25.45
C ILE A 560 12.15 17.69 -25.07
N LEU A 561 12.52 18.84 -25.62
CA LEU A 561 11.80 20.10 -25.39
C LEU A 561 10.49 20.14 -26.19
N PRO A 562 9.46 20.85 -25.71
CA PRO A 562 8.20 21.01 -26.44
C PRO A 562 8.39 21.84 -27.72
N ASP A 563 7.81 21.40 -28.83
CA ASP A 563 7.86 22.11 -30.10
C ASP A 563 7.18 23.49 -30.06
N ALA A 564 6.12 23.60 -29.26
CA ALA A 564 5.36 24.85 -29.04
C ALA A 564 5.25 25.12 -27.52
N PRO A 565 6.27 25.73 -26.90
CA PRO A 565 6.24 26.00 -25.48
C PRO A 565 5.22 27.08 -25.13
N LYS A 566 4.55 26.91 -24.00
CA LYS A 566 3.65 27.92 -23.42
C LYS A 566 4.40 29.21 -23.08
N GLN A 567 3.71 30.32 -23.26
CA GLN A 567 4.24 31.66 -22.98
C GLN A 567 4.04 32.07 -21.51
N ARG A 568 4.77 33.11 -21.07
CA ARG A 568 4.69 33.64 -19.69
C ARG A 568 3.26 33.95 -19.25
N SER A 569 2.44 34.55 -20.14
CA SER A 569 1.05 34.91 -19.86
C SER A 569 0.17 33.73 -19.50
N GLU A 570 0.47 32.51 -20.02
CA GLU A 570 -0.27 31.30 -19.70
C GLU A 570 0.05 30.75 -18.29
N PHE A 571 1.13 31.28 -17.69
CA PHE A 571 1.52 31.00 -16.30
C PHE A 571 1.26 32.20 -15.37
N ASN A 572 0.48 33.19 -15.79
CA ASN A 572 0.24 34.44 -15.03
C ASN A 572 1.52 35.24 -14.71
N LEU A 573 2.52 35.18 -15.59
CA LEU A 573 3.79 35.89 -15.48
C LEU A 573 3.81 37.04 -16.49
N ALA A 574 4.22 38.27 -16.05
CA ALA A 574 4.38 39.40 -16.93
C ALA A 574 5.72 39.33 -17.71
N ILE A 575 5.78 40.06 -18.83
CA ILE A 575 6.96 40.04 -19.72
C ILE A 575 8.21 40.59 -19.05
N ASP A 576 8.05 41.56 -18.17
CA ASP A 576 9.10 42.25 -17.43
C ASP A 576 9.32 41.75 -15.99
N ASP A 577 8.67 40.63 -15.60
CA ASP A 577 8.98 39.93 -14.36
C ASP A 577 10.34 39.24 -14.45
N VAL A 578 11.10 39.27 -13.35
CA VAL A 578 12.28 38.41 -13.19
C VAL A 578 11.84 37.12 -12.50
N VAL A 579 11.76 36.03 -13.28
CA VAL A 579 11.17 34.76 -12.85
C VAL A 579 12.22 33.85 -12.29
N TYR A 580 12.12 33.58 -11.00
CA TYR A 580 12.91 32.59 -10.28
C TYR A 580 12.09 31.30 -10.14
N LEU A 581 12.53 30.23 -10.79
CA LEU A 581 11.91 28.93 -10.74
C LEU A 581 12.45 28.12 -9.55
N SER A 582 11.62 27.80 -8.57
CA SER A 582 11.96 26.92 -7.44
C SER A 582 10.93 25.80 -7.34
N CYS A 583 11.10 24.79 -8.21
CA CYS A 583 10.08 23.77 -8.46
C CYS A 583 10.43 22.41 -7.83
N GLN A 584 10.56 22.39 -6.53
CA GLN A 584 10.73 21.16 -5.77
C GLN A 584 9.45 20.78 -5.04
N SER A 585 9.35 19.52 -4.62
CA SER A 585 8.29 19.11 -3.69
C SER A 585 8.39 19.88 -2.38
N LEU A 586 7.27 20.36 -1.84
CA LEU A 586 7.26 21.31 -0.73
C LEU A 586 7.94 20.82 0.56
N TYR A 587 8.03 19.50 0.75
CA TYR A 587 8.75 18.91 1.88
C TYR A 587 10.30 19.05 1.81
N LYS A 588 10.82 19.54 0.69
CA LYS A 588 12.27 19.82 0.52
C LYS A 588 12.69 21.18 1.04
N TYR A 589 11.73 22.08 1.30
CA TYR A 589 12.01 23.42 1.80
C TYR A 589 12.04 23.41 3.33
N LEU A 590 13.24 23.47 3.89
CA LEU A 590 13.42 23.55 5.33
C LEU A 590 13.13 24.99 5.83
N PRO A 591 12.44 25.14 6.98
CA PRO A 591 11.99 26.46 7.47
C PRO A 591 13.11 27.49 7.65
N GLN A 592 14.30 27.05 8.05
CA GLN A 592 15.45 27.93 8.29
C GLN A 592 15.98 28.62 7.03
N PHE A 593 15.52 28.25 5.84
CA PHE A 593 15.96 28.86 4.57
C PHE A 593 14.91 29.72 3.89
N ASP A 594 13.71 29.85 4.45
CA ASP A 594 12.63 30.63 3.85
C ASP A 594 12.98 32.12 3.66
N PHE A 595 13.86 32.67 4.49
CA PHE A 595 14.32 34.04 4.41
C PHE A 595 15.09 34.39 3.11
N VAL A 596 15.57 33.37 2.39
CA VAL A 596 16.31 33.54 1.12
C VAL A 596 15.43 34.26 0.07
N PHE A 597 14.18 33.89 -0.02
CA PHE A 597 13.25 34.48 -1.00
C PHE A 597 13.00 35.97 -0.78
N PRO A 598 12.58 36.43 0.41
CA PRO A 598 12.41 37.87 0.64
C PRO A 598 13.74 38.64 0.60
N ALA A 599 14.88 38.05 0.97
CA ALA A 599 16.18 38.68 0.87
C ALA A 599 16.58 38.98 -0.59
N ILE A 600 16.22 38.11 -1.53
CA ILE A 600 16.36 38.34 -2.97
C ILE A 600 15.34 39.41 -3.44
N ALA A 601 14.08 39.29 -3.01
CA ALA A 601 12.99 40.19 -3.42
C ALA A 601 13.25 41.64 -3.05
N GLN A 602 13.87 41.92 -1.89
CA GLN A 602 14.27 43.30 -1.51
C GLN A 602 15.21 43.98 -2.50
N LYS A 603 16.05 43.18 -3.19
CA LYS A 603 17.13 43.65 -4.06
C LYS A 603 16.80 43.54 -5.55
N VAL A 604 15.78 42.81 -5.93
CA VAL A 604 15.38 42.58 -7.33
C VAL A 604 13.94 43.04 -7.54
N LYS A 605 13.78 44.11 -8.29
CA LYS A 605 12.45 44.63 -8.65
C LYS A 605 11.70 43.60 -9.50
N ARG A 606 10.39 43.42 -9.22
CA ARG A 606 9.50 42.53 -9.96
C ARG A 606 9.96 41.04 -9.94
N SER A 607 10.66 40.64 -8.89
CA SER A 607 10.99 39.24 -8.69
C SER A 607 9.72 38.39 -8.48
N LYS A 608 9.61 37.27 -9.18
CA LYS A 608 8.54 36.25 -9.04
C LYS A 608 9.17 34.92 -8.75
N PHE A 609 8.86 34.34 -7.60
CA PHE A 609 9.27 32.98 -7.21
C PHE A 609 8.14 32.03 -7.54
N VAL A 610 8.41 31.06 -8.40
CA VAL A 610 7.41 30.08 -8.85
C VAL A 610 7.62 28.76 -8.14
N PHE A 611 6.59 28.32 -7.42
CA PHE A 611 6.54 27.04 -6.70
C PHE A 611 5.48 26.12 -7.31
N ILE A 612 5.64 24.81 -7.13
CA ILE A 612 4.61 23.83 -7.51
C ILE A 612 3.83 23.41 -6.27
N GLU A 613 2.50 23.45 -6.36
CA GLU A 613 1.60 23.02 -5.29
C GLU A 613 1.78 21.53 -4.95
N SER A 614 1.47 21.17 -3.71
CA SER A 614 1.49 19.77 -3.29
C SER A 614 0.47 18.95 -4.09
N LEU A 615 0.92 17.80 -4.60
CA LEU A 615 0.05 16.87 -5.32
C LEU A 615 -1.01 16.24 -4.41
N HIS A 616 -0.68 16.06 -3.15
CA HIS A 616 -1.42 15.18 -2.24
C HIS A 616 -2.36 15.94 -1.31
N SER A 617 -2.10 17.23 -1.06
CA SER A 617 -2.84 17.99 -0.06
C SER A 617 -2.72 19.50 -0.29
N GLU A 618 -3.86 20.15 -0.36
CA GLU A 618 -3.96 21.61 -0.33
C GLU A 618 -3.45 22.18 1.00
N GLU A 619 -3.68 21.43 2.11
CA GLU A 619 -3.22 21.82 3.44
C GLU A 619 -1.70 21.97 3.51
N ILE A 620 -0.94 21.07 2.84
CA ILE A 620 0.51 21.17 2.77
C ILE A 620 0.92 22.44 2.00
N THR A 621 0.22 22.76 0.92
CA THR A 621 0.45 23.99 0.17
C THR A 621 0.16 25.24 1.02
N GLU A 622 -0.96 25.26 1.72
CA GLU A 622 -1.34 26.38 2.58
C GLU A 622 -0.40 26.56 3.78
N MET A 623 0.08 25.46 4.38
CA MET A 623 1.10 25.53 5.43
C MET A 623 2.41 26.14 4.91
N PHE A 624 2.83 25.80 3.69
CA PHE A 624 4.03 26.39 3.08
C PHE A 624 3.82 27.88 2.72
N LYS A 625 2.66 28.25 2.17
CA LYS A 625 2.29 29.66 1.89
C LYS A 625 2.32 30.48 3.16
N ALA A 626 1.72 29.99 4.25
CA ALA A 626 1.71 30.69 5.53
C ALA A 626 3.14 30.92 6.07
N ARG A 627 4.00 29.91 5.98
CA ARG A 627 5.41 29.98 6.39
C ARG A 627 6.20 31.01 5.57
N LEU A 628 5.99 31.05 4.24
CA LEU A 628 6.59 32.05 3.37
C LEU A 628 6.04 33.45 3.66
N ALA A 629 4.73 33.58 3.91
CA ALA A 629 4.13 34.87 4.28
C ALA A 629 4.79 35.46 5.53
N ASP A 630 5.03 34.65 6.57
CA ASP A 630 5.75 35.04 7.77
C ASP A 630 7.19 35.50 7.45
N ALA A 631 7.91 34.78 6.58
CA ALA A 631 9.26 35.12 6.16
C ALA A 631 9.28 36.45 5.38
N PHE A 632 8.36 36.69 4.45
CA PHE A 632 8.24 37.93 3.69
C PHE A 632 7.84 39.12 4.58
N HIS A 633 6.92 38.90 5.52
CA HIS A 633 6.50 39.90 6.49
C HIS A 633 7.69 40.42 7.34
N ALA A 634 8.59 39.51 7.73
CA ALA A 634 9.81 39.89 8.47
C ALA A 634 10.73 40.84 7.67
N TYR A 635 10.59 40.88 6.35
CA TYR A 635 11.31 41.82 5.45
C TYR A 635 10.47 42.99 4.97
N TYR A 636 9.29 43.17 5.58
CA TYR A 636 8.32 44.26 5.19
C TYR A 636 7.83 44.12 3.75
N LEU A 637 7.73 42.93 3.23
CA LEU A 637 7.23 42.58 1.90
C LEU A 637 5.94 41.76 2.00
N ASN A 638 5.09 41.87 0.95
CA ASN A 638 3.93 40.99 0.81
C ASN A 638 4.29 39.78 -0.04
N CYS A 639 4.09 38.58 0.51
CA CYS A 639 4.40 37.32 -0.18
C CYS A 639 3.63 37.18 -1.51
N GLU A 640 2.37 37.60 -1.57
CA GLU A 640 1.52 37.47 -2.76
C GLU A 640 2.04 38.30 -3.97
N ASP A 641 2.77 39.36 -3.71
CA ASP A 641 3.38 40.18 -4.78
C ASP A 641 4.57 39.49 -5.44
N HIS A 642 5.17 38.48 -4.77
CA HIS A 642 6.40 37.85 -5.19
C HIS A 642 6.26 36.34 -5.43
N CYS A 643 5.37 35.62 -4.76
CA CYS A 643 5.25 34.16 -4.83
C CYS A 643 4.07 33.75 -5.70
N LEU A 644 4.34 32.87 -6.66
CA LEU A 644 3.34 32.26 -7.53
C LEU A 644 3.34 30.75 -7.30
N PHE A 645 2.17 30.20 -6.99
CA PHE A 645 1.97 28.77 -6.84
C PHE A 645 1.23 28.24 -8.07
N VAL A 646 1.83 27.27 -8.76
CA VAL A 646 1.24 26.64 -9.93
C VAL A 646 0.84 25.20 -9.58
N GLN A 647 -0.29 24.78 -10.10
CA GLN A 647 -0.71 23.38 -9.98
C GLN A 647 0.31 22.47 -10.67
N ARG A 648 0.26 21.17 -10.35
CA ARG A 648 1.13 20.21 -11.02
C ARG A 648 0.92 20.25 -12.53
N LEU A 649 2.02 20.42 -13.23
CA LEU A 649 2.09 20.54 -14.68
C LEU A 649 2.31 19.16 -15.35
N THR A 650 1.88 19.04 -16.61
CA THR A 650 2.34 17.96 -17.47
C THR A 650 3.85 18.09 -17.72
N PRO A 651 4.57 17.04 -18.12
CA PRO A 651 6.01 17.16 -18.45
C PRO A 651 6.32 18.26 -19.48
N ASN A 652 5.50 18.42 -20.53
CA ASN A 652 5.67 19.44 -21.54
C ASN A 652 5.40 20.86 -20.99
N ASP A 653 4.37 21.03 -20.16
CA ASP A 653 4.07 22.31 -19.54
C ASP A 653 5.15 22.69 -18.50
N TYR A 654 5.73 21.70 -17.80
CA TYR A 654 6.85 21.95 -16.89
C TYR A 654 8.10 22.42 -17.63
N LEU A 655 8.45 21.80 -18.77
CA LEU A 655 9.53 22.27 -19.61
C LEU A 655 9.23 23.65 -20.22
N SER A 656 7.97 23.93 -20.57
CA SER A 656 7.54 25.26 -21.02
C SER A 656 7.73 26.31 -19.93
N LEU A 657 7.41 25.98 -18.68
CA LEU A 657 7.65 26.87 -17.52
C LEU A 657 9.15 27.13 -17.31
N ASN A 658 10.01 26.10 -17.45
CA ASN A 658 11.47 26.30 -17.43
C ASN A 658 11.93 27.27 -18.53
N LEU A 659 11.43 27.12 -19.77
CA LEU A 659 11.76 28.00 -20.89
C LEU A 659 11.24 29.45 -20.69
N ALA A 660 10.12 29.61 -19.97
CA ALA A 660 9.54 30.90 -19.64
C ALA A 660 10.21 31.61 -18.44
N SER A 661 11.09 30.89 -17.71
CA SER A 661 11.78 31.38 -16.51
C SER A 661 13.14 32.01 -16.83
N ASP A 662 13.66 32.82 -15.89
CA ASP A 662 14.95 33.47 -16.03
C ASP A 662 16.08 32.78 -15.28
N ILE A 663 15.79 32.23 -14.08
CA ILE A 663 16.77 31.69 -13.14
C ILE A 663 16.14 30.51 -12.44
N TYR A 664 16.89 29.42 -12.29
CA TYR A 664 16.51 28.30 -11.43
C TYR A 664 17.20 28.46 -10.07
N LEU A 665 16.38 28.49 -9.00
CA LEU A 665 16.86 28.46 -7.62
C LEU A 665 16.83 27.03 -7.08
N ASP A 666 18.01 26.46 -6.88
CA ASP A 666 18.13 25.15 -6.27
C ASP A 666 17.81 25.19 -4.79
N THR A 667 17.14 24.14 -4.28
CA THR A 667 16.79 24.05 -2.86
C THR A 667 18.01 23.69 -2.01
N ILE A 668 18.12 24.36 -0.88
CA ILE A 668 19.24 24.20 0.06
C ILE A 668 19.02 22.91 0.87
N GLU A 669 20.08 22.14 1.10
CA GLU A 669 20.14 20.84 1.79
C GLU A 669 19.44 19.68 1.04
N TRP A 670 18.62 19.95 0.04
CA TRP A 670 18.06 18.92 -0.85
C TRP A 670 17.99 19.43 -2.29
N SER A 671 19.08 19.28 -2.99
CA SER A 671 19.27 19.76 -4.36
C SER A 671 18.38 19.05 -5.39
N GLY A 672 18.07 19.74 -6.47
CA GLY A 672 17.34 19.17 -7.61
C GLY A 672 18.16 18.14 -8.37
N GLY A 673 17.66 16.91 -8.50
CA GLY A 673 18.22 15.90 -9.38
C GLY A 673 17.67 16.06 -10.80
N ASN A 674 16.54 15.42 -11.08
CA ASN A 674 15.88 15.49 -12.38
C ASN A 674 15.46 16.92 -12.80
N THR A 675 14.94 17.70 -11.85
CA THR A 675 14.50 19.09 -12.12
C THR A 675 15.64 19.99 -12.57
N THR A 676 16.84 19.80 -12.02
CA THR A 676 18.04 20.54 -12.46
C THR A 676 18.49 20.10 -13.85
N LEU A 677 18.46 18.80 -14.17
CA LEU A 677 18.76 18.31 -15.53
C LEU A 677 17.76 18.86 -16.56
N GLU A 678 16.48 18.98 -16.20
CA GLU A 678 15.46 19.59 -17.05
C GLU A 678 15.69 21.10 -17.22
N ALA A 679 16.12 21.81 -16.16
CA ALA A 679 16.51 23.24 -16.23
C ALA A 679 17.76 23.44 -17.11
N ILE A 680 18.78 22.56 -17.01
CA ILE A 680 19.97 22.57 -17.87
C ILE A 680 19.56 22.36 -19.35
N ALA A 681 18.66 21.43 -19.65
CA ALA A 681 18.16 21.22 -21.01
C ALA A 681 17.46 22.46 -21.58
N CYS A 682 16.84 23.27 -20.73
CA CYS A 682 16.24 24.57 -21.10
C CYS A 682 17.26 25.73 -21.08
N ASN A 683 18.53 25.48 -20.87
CA ASN A 683 19.62 26.46 -20.74
C ASN A 683 19.34 27.50 -19.63
N LEU A 684 18.66 27.14 -18.55
CA LEU A 684 18.28 28.03 -17.48
C LEU A 684 19.46 28.23 -16.52
N PRO A 685 19.92 29.48 -16.22
CA PRO A 685 20.92 29.73 -15.20
C PRO A 685 20.50 29.17 -13.84
N ILE A 686 21.40 28.44 -13.20
CA ILE A 686 21.13 27.75 -11.94
C ILE A 686 21.96 28.37 -10.84
N VAL A 687 21.31 28.73 -9.72
CA VAL A 687 21.98 29.14 -8.49
C VAL A 687 21.92 27.98 -7.51
N THR A 688 23.06 27.56 -6.98
CA THR A 688 23.15 26.50 -5.98
C THR A 688 24.23 26.80 -4.95
N THR A 689 24.15 26.13 -3.81
CA THR A 689 25.22 26.06 -2.80
C THR A 689 25.32 24.60 -2.33
N PRO A 690 26.55 24.04 -2.21
CA PRO A 690 26.69 22.63 -1.84
C PRO A 690 26.28 22.39 -0.38
N GLY A 691 25.37 21.45 -0.16
CA GLY A 691 24.99 20.97 1.17
C GLY A 691 26.06 20.03 1.78
N GLN A 692 25.82 19.62 3.03
CA GLN A 692 26.71 18.71 3.77
C GLN A 692 26.62 17.26 3.27
N PHE A 693 25.48 16.87 2.68
CA PHE A 693 25.21 15.51 2.23
C PHE A 693 25.08 15.46 0.71
N MET A 694 25.29 14.29 0.12
CA MET A 694 25.12 14.03 -1.32
C MET A 694 23.82 14.62 -1.86
N ARG A 695 22.71 14.46 -1.12
CA ARG A 695 21.38 14.95 -1.49
C ARG A 695 21.27 16.48 -1.65
N GLY A 696 22.15 17.25 -1.05
CA GLY A 696 22.26 18.71 -1.19
C GLY A 696 23.28 19.15 -2.23
N ARG A 697 23.78 18.28 -3.10
CA ARG A 697 24.94 18.57 -3.97
C ARG A 697 24.73 18.20 -5.45
N HIS A 698 23.51 17.81 -5.85
CA HIS A 698 23.26 17.38 -7.23
C HIS A 698 23.51 18.51 -8.24
N SER A 699 22.90 19.68 -8.05
CA SER A 699 23.08 20.84 -8.93
C SER A 699 24.52 21.33 -8.93
N PHE A 700 25.17 21.34 -7.77
CA PHE A 700 26.59 21.64 -7.63
C PHE A 700 27.47 20.71 -8.50
N ALA A 701 27.24 19.40 -8.44
CA ALA A 701 27.98 18.43 -9.23
C ALA A 701 27.76 18.60 -10.74
N MET A 702 26.51 18.87 -11.14
CA MET A 702 26.13 19.11 -12.53
C MET A 702 26.83 20.35 -13.09
N LEU A 703 26.81 21.47 -12.34
CA LEU A 703 27.49 22.68 -12.74
C LEU A 703 29.02 22.50 -12.78
N LYS A 704 29.58 21.79 -11.81
CA LYS A 704 31.00 21.45 -11.82
C LYS A 704 31.41 20.60 -13.03
N GLN A 705 30.61 19.59 -13.40
CA GLN A 705 30.88 18.78 -14.60
C GLN A 705 30.84 19.61 -15.89
N MET A 706 29.96 20.63 -15.93
CA MET A 706 29.90 21.58 -17.04
C MET A 706 30.93 22.71 -16.93
N GLU A 707 31.76 22.74 -15.90
CA GLU A 707 32.72 23.81 -15.61
C GLU A 707 32.07 25.22 -15.52
N ILE A 708 30.91 25.29 -14.92
CA ILE A 708 30.14 26.51 -14.64
C ILE A 708 30.18 26.75 -13.15
N THR A 709 31.13 27.52 -12.66
CA THR A 709 31.36 27.68 -11.21
C THR A 709 30.89 29.03 -10.68
N GLU A 710 30.66 30.02 -11.57
CA GLU A 710 30.30 31.38 -11.22
C GLU A 710 28.90 31.54 -10.61
N THR A 711 28.06 30.50 -10.70
CA THR A 711 26.72 30.48 -10.08
C THR A 711 26.62 29.50 -8.91
N ILE A 712 27.77 29.01 -8.44
CA ILE A 712 27.87 28.19 -7.22
C ILE A 712 28.27 29.11 -6.06
N GLY A 713 27.38 29.26 -5.08
CA GLY A 713 27.65 30.02 -3.86
C GLY A 713 28.44 29.18 -2.84
N ASP A 714 29.44 29.79 -2.20
CA ASP A 714 30.20 29.15 -1.12
C ASP A 714 29.41 29.06 0.20
N ASN A 715 28.41 29.92 0.34
CA ASN A 715 27.53 30.02 1.50
C ASN A 715 26.19 30.70 1.10
N LEU A 716 25.24 30.78 2.04
CA LEU A 716 23.92 31.35 1.80
C LEU A 716 23.94 32.84 1.36
N THR A 717 24.85 33.65 1.92
CA THR A 717 24.98 35.07 1.54
C THR A 717 25.43 35.15 0.08
N ASN A 718 26.42 34.41 -0.31
CA ASN A 718 26.91 34.37 -1.68
C ASN A 718 25.86 33.79 -2.65
N TYR A 719 25.09 32.76 -2.23
CA TYR A 719 23.95 32.25 -2.98
C TYR A 719 22.93 33.34 -3.28
N ILE A 720 22.55 34.16 -2.26
CA ILE A 720 21.64 35.28 -2.43
C ILE A 720 22.22 36.35 -3.36
N ASP A 721 23.50 36.70 -3.19
CA ASP A 721 24.15 37.74 -4.01
C ASP A 721 24.26 37.30 -5.49
N ILE A 722 24.54 36.02 -5.77
CA ILE A 722 24.50 35.46 -7.13
C ILE A 722 23.09 35.54 -7.72
N ALA A 723 22.05 35.14 -6.96
CA ALA A 723 20.68 35.21 -7.39
C ALA A 723 20.25 36.64 -7.70
N VAL A 724 20.62 37.59 -6.85
CA VAL A 724 20.37 39.04 -7.03
C VAL A 724 21.09 39.59 -8.27
N ARG A 725 22.35 39.21 -8.47
CA ARG A 725 23.13 39.61 -9.64
C ARG A 725 22.51 39.09 -10.93
N LEU A 726 22.15 37.79 -10.98
CA LEU A 726 21.45 37.24 -12.15
C LEU A 726 20.11 37.92 -12.40
N GLY A 727 19.40 38.35 -11.36
CA GLY A 727 18.15 39.08 -11.48
C GLY A 727 18.31 40.47 -12.07
N ASN A 728 19.34 41.21 -11.69
CA ASN A 728 19.56 42.62 -12.06
C ASN A 728 20.45 42.82 -13.30
N ASP A 729 21.37 41.89 -13.58
CA ASP A 729 22.33 41.92 -14.68
C ASP A 729 21.90 40.97 -15.81
N GLN A 730 21.10 41.54 -16.74
CA GLN A 730 20.58 40.76 -17.87
C GLN A 730 21.70 40.26 -18.80
N GLN A 731 22.78 41.04 -18.95
CA GLN A 731 23.90 40.64 -19.79
C GLN A 731 24.61 39.41 -19.19
N TRP A 732 24.96 39.46 -17.92
CA TRP A 732 25.60 38.34 -17.24
C TRP A 732 24.69 37.11 -17.21
N ARG A 733 23.39 37.31 -16.97
CA ARG A 733 22.41 36.21 -17.04
C ARG A 733 22.42 35.51 -18.41
N GLN A 734 22.51 36.31 -19.51
CA GLN A 734 22.60 35.76 -20.85
C GLN A 734 23.93 35.02 -21.09
N GLU A 735 25.06 35.59 -20.62
CA GLU A 735 26.37 34.90 -20.72
C GLU A 735 26.39 33.56 -20.03
N VAL A 736 25.78 33.42 -18.84
CA VAL A 736 25.62 32.13 -18.13
C VAL A 736 24.72 31.19 -18.92
N ARG A 737 23.62 31.67 -19.47
CA ARG A 737 22.71 30.89 -20.31
C ARG A 737 23.42 30.31 -21.54
N ASP A 738 24.22 31.11 -22.20
CA ASP A 738 24.98 30.71 -23.38
C ASP A 738 26.08 29.68 -23.03
N LYS A 739 26.72 29.83 -21.89
CA LYS A 739 27.68 28.82 -21.37
C LYS A 739 26.97 27.47 -21.10
N ILE A 740 25.82 27.47 -20.46
CA ILE A 740 25.06 26.23 -20.23
C ILE A 740 24.73 25.57 -21.58
N LYS A 741 24.22 26.34 -22.55
CA LYS A 741 23.89 25.87 -23.88
C LYS A 741 25.11 25.23 -24.61
N GLN A 742 26.29 25.79 -24.45
CA GLN A 742 27.51 25.29 -25.06
C GLN A 742 28.02 24.01 -24.37
N ARG A 743 27.79 23.86 -23.06
CA ARG A 743 28.43 22.83 -22.23
C ARG A 743 27.49 21.71 -21.73
N HIS A 744 26.17 21.81 -21.94
CA HIS A 744 25.23 20.82 -21.47
C HIS A 744 25.48 19.40 -22.08
N HIS A 745 26.19 19.32 -23.22
CA HIS A 745 26.63 18.04 -23.81
C HIS A 745 27.57 17.25 -22.89
N LEU A 746 28.26 17.90 -21.95
CA LEU A 746 29.11 17.24 -20.95
C LEU A 746 28.31 16.45 -19.89
N ILE A 747 27.01 16.73 -19.77
CA ILE A 747 26.09 16.08 -18.82
C ILE A 747 25.27 15.00 -19.53
N PHE A 748 24.71 15.32 -20.71
CA PHE A 748 23.77 14.44 -21.37
C PHE A 748 24.46 13.38 -22.22
N ASN A 749 23.92 12.14 -22.14
CA ASN A 749 24.38 10.98 -22.89
C ASN A 749 25.84 10.56 -22.61
N ASP A 750 26.43 10.99 -21.49
CA ASP A 750 27.75 10.53 -21.04
C ASP A 750 27.63 9.06 -20.59
N LYS A 751 28.35 8.16 -21.30
CA LYS A 751 28.32 6.72 -21.03
C LYS A 751 29.37 6.26 -20.01
N LYS A 752 30.34 7.12 -19.68
CA LYS A 752 31.43 6.78 -18.74
C LYS A 752 30.94 6.23 -17.40
N PRO A 753 29.89 6.78 -16.76
CA PRO A 753 29.37 6.22 -15.51
C PRO A 753 28.89 4.78 -15.65
N THR A 754 28.19 4.45 -16.75
CA THR A 754 27.69 3.08 -16.99
C THR A 754 28.82 2.11 -17.35
N GLU A 755 29.81 2.55 -18.11
CA GLU A 755 31.03 1.76 -18.43
C GLU A 755 31.82 1.45 -17.15
N PHE A 756 31.99 2.45 -16.27
CA PHE A 756 32.64 2.25 -14.97
C PHE A 756 31.82 1.30 -14.09
N LEU A 757 30.50 1.46 -14.03
CA LEU A 757 29.62 0.54 -13.32
C LEU A 757 29.81 -0.90 -13.79
N GLY A 758 29.84 -1.14 -15.11
CA GLY A 758 30.10 -2.46 -15.67
C GLY A 758 31.43 -3.05 -15.22
N ASN A 759 32.52 -2.26 -15.27
CA ASN A 759 33.84 -2.66 -14.79
C ASN A 759 33.84 -2.97 -13.29
N PHE A 760 33.18 -2.15 -12.48
CA PHE A 760 33.04 -2.38 -11.03
C PHE A 760 32.31 -3.71 -10.76
N LEU A 761 31.17 -3.96 -11.42
CA LEU A 761 30.38 -5.18 -11.23
C LEU A 761 31.19 -6.44 -11.60
N MET A 762 31.96 -6.40 -12.68
CA MET A 762 32.89 -7.49 -13.05
C MET A 762 34.00 -7.68 -12.00
N GLY A 763 34.57 -6.58 -11.50
CA GLY A 763 35.65 -6.60 -10.50
C GLY A 763 35.21 -7.22 -9.17
N VAL A 764 34.00 -6.87 -8.67
CA VAL A 764 33.46 -7.40 -7.41
C VAL A 764 33.24 -8.91 -7.49
N MET A 765 32.73 -9.41 -8.60
CA MET A 765 32.47 -10.83 -8.78
C MET A 765 33.77 -11.65 -8.89
N ASN A 766 34.82 -11.08 -9.50
CA ASN A 766 36.12 -11.73 -9.57
C ASN A 766 36.85 -11.77 -8.21
N SER A 767 36.69 -10.75 -7.38
CA SER A 767 37.27 -10.67 -6.03
C SER A 767 36.58 -11.58 -5.02
N SER A 768 35.33 -11.91 -5.23
CA SER A 768 34.55 -12.80 -4.36
C SER A 768 34.90 -14.29 -4.56
N VAL A 769 35.68 -14.61 -5.58
CA VAL A 769 36.12 -15.99 -5.95
C VAL A 769 37.55 -16.28 -5.45
N SER A 770 38.28 -15.26 -5.00
CA SER A 770 39.63 -15.39 -4.35
C SER A 770 39.47 -15.42 -2.81
#